data_d58dc6ee08def1a43ba2f0aa52b90c37
#
_entry.id   d58dc6ee08def1a43ba2f0aa52b90c37
#
_cell.length_a   1.000
_cell.length_b   1.000
_cell.length_c   1.000
_cell.angle_alpha   90.00
_cell.angle_beta   90.00
_cell.angle_gamma   90.00
#
_symmetry.space_group_name_H-M   'P 1'
#
loop_
_entity.id
_entity.type
_entity.pdbx_description
1 polymer ?
#
loop_
_entity_poly.entity_id
_entity_poly.type
_entity_poly.pdbx_seq_one_letter_code
_entity_poly.pdbx_strand_id
1 'polypeptide(L)'
;MKQNANSVLGLLSRTSRDGTLADKNDDESVPRCKRQCGARSKSLWITIIIGIVMVAMCEIGFFNLGHWRTVGLQHATVGESQLGEGLASLGGGRYRITDPEEATITVPVSDNGKPVDVESLRIVVGDTETPGASTRASVQLKTTTDNTATRDAWVDGRDSDGGWMDGRHIFTYSGSPADQYYLIGKKLQTYESTEVRITFLEDEDSVVSFERLEVNPTIPFRINPLRLAFELVVAAFFVLFRPTSSIYRAQVDLHSVRQRIALAVYVVGLSAIAVLVTRIGGTIQGGFHGAFRHIIDPNQYQHLTDALLHGHAWLDLPVDPSLSTMDNPYNYFERLHLAQQGHQYYWDYAFHGGKYYCYFGVVPALFTFVPYQLVTGAWMPTWYSIALSSVLAIVFGALLVRRIAHDYFPRASLGIVWLVTIGFSFGTCIFTYCFSSTFYNVPMACALALVLMGLWFWQISKREDGSVNGWYVAAGSLCMALLLGTRPQFILAWVLAFPLFWPQITKYRTLFSKKGVCSTICALVPFIVVSIPLMYYNYIRFGSWTDFGAYYNLTVYDLSSRNASKYTLLPALFTQLFQPPSTTSEFPFLTTTDTVLAGPNEPSTGGYFAAFPIALMALLLILVRQQLRKRHVWGMSIMLMVLAFIAVLFDTYKSGTSMRYYGDFGYLVMLCMVFVTLSFADAAQEAPDLAPDGSGFAPVSPGPYRTLGFRTLQTVLVTLVVLTAVMTLVGLLVPGRFDSWASMHPRPYNAIRSWFIGLTA
;
A
#
# COMPACT_ATOMS: atom_id res chain seq x y z
N MET A 1 -8.03 -58.23 20.14
CA MET A 1 -8.02 -57.34 21.31
C MET A 1 -7.04 -57.88 22.34
N LYS A 2 -6.07 -57.13 22.78
CA LYS A 2 -4.90 -57.51 23.55
C LYS A 2 -3.79 -58.12 22.68
N GLN A 3 -3.01 -57.22 22.10
CA GLN A 3 -1.58 -57.43 21.77
C GLN A 3 -1.15 -56.13 21.04
N ASN A 4 -0.43 -55.28 21.75
CA ASN A 4 0.49 -54.22 21.28
C ASN A 4 0.58 -53.05 22.29
N ALA A 5 0.93 -53.42 23.53
CA ALA A 5 1.24 -52.41 24.57
C ALA A 5 2.64 -52.63 25.21
N ASN A 6 3.55 -53.31 24.55
CA ASN A 6 4.88 -53.70 25.16
C ASN A 6 6.09 -53.37 24.29
N SER A 7 6.03 -52.34 23.40
CA SER A 7 7.21 -51.95 22.60
C SER A 7 7.75 -50.55 22.86
N VAL A 8 7.24 -49.80 23.85
CA VAL A 8 7.69 -48.43 24.15
C VAL A 8 8.48 -48.33 25.47
N LEU A 9 8.56 -49.36 26.26
CA LEU A 9 9.26 -49.37 27.55
C LEU A 9 10.66 -50.06 27.55
N GLY A 10 11.18 -50.47 26.38
CA GLY A 10 12.44 -51.23 26.23
C GLY A 10 13.68 -50.40 25.90
N LEU A 11 13.63 -49.10 25.86
CA LEU A 11 14.74 -48.23 25.42
C LEU A 11 15.32 -47.29 26.50
N LEU A 12 14.96 -47.47 27.77
CA LEU A 12 15.44 -46.64 28.88
C LEU A 12 16.16 -47.39 29.99
N SER A 13 16.61 -48.63 29.76
CA SER A 13 17.39 -49.38 30.78
C SER A 13 18.52 -50.16 30.16
N ARG A 14 19.56 -49.48 29.69
CA ARG A 14 20.92 -50.01 29.58
C ARG A 14 21.91 -48.88 29.71
N THR A 15 22.20 -48.52 30.94
CA THR A 15 23.47 -47.89 31.37
C THR A 15 23.97 -48.64 32.56
N SER A 16 25.08 -49.28 32.43
CA SER A 16 26.13 -49.46 33.42
C SER A 16 26.86 -50.80 33.24
N ARG A 17 28.13 -50.61 33.06
CA ARG A 17 29.30 -51.42 33.40
C ARG A 17 30.14 -51.89 32.22
N ASP A 18 31.25 -51.38 32.24
CA ASP A 18 32.68 -51.73 32.23
C ASP A 18 33.43 -50.86 31.25
N GLY A 19 34.39 -50.11 31.56
CA GLY A 19 35.63 -50.40 32.29
C GLY A 19 36.77 -49.85 31.45
N THR A 20 37.44 -48.82 31.96
CA THR A 20 38.81 -48.40 31.71
C THR A 20 39.44 -48.54 30.32
N LEU A 21 39.68 -47.36 29.70
CA LEU A 21 41.00 -46.99 29.19
C LEU A 21 40.98 -45.43 28.94
N ALA A 22 41.89 -44.77 29.61
CA ALA A 22 42.13 -43.35 29.51
C ALA A 22 42.69 -43.00 28.12
N ASP A 23 42.04 -42.13 27.42
CA ASP A 23 42.67 -41.31 26.38
C ASP A 23 42.42 -39.84 26.66
N LYS A 24 43.46 -39.14 27.05
CA LYS A 24 43.55 -37.71 27.25
C LYS A 24 43.69 -37.07 25.89
N ASN A 25 42.60 -36.61 25.26
CA ASN A 25 42.66 -35.56 24.21
C ASN A 25 41.27 -35.19 23.66
N ASP A 26 40.33 -34.73 24.51
CA ASP A 26 39.06 -34.19 23.99
C ASP A 26 38.51 -33.05 24.86
N ASP A 27 39.37 -32.12 25.26
CA ASP A 27 38.91 -30.96 26.09
C ASP A 27 38.92 -29.62 25.38
N GLU A 28 39.08 -29.55 24.04
CA GLU A 28 39.05 -28.29 23.29
C GLU A 28 37.72 -28.01 22.56
N SER A 29 36.78 -28.95 22.41
CA SER A 29 35.54 -28.74 21.67
C SER A 29 34.39 -28.19 22.53
N VAL A 30 34.38 -28.46 23.83
CA VAL A 30 33.35 -28.04 24.78
C VAL A 30 33.34 -26.51 25.07
N PRO A 31 34.50 -25.82 25.14
CA PRO A 31 34.51 -24.38 25.41
C PRO A 31 33.98 -23.50 24.25
N ARG A 32 34.11 -23.94 22.99
CA ARG A 32 33.66 -23.16 21.83
C ARG A 32 32.12 -23.12 21.73
N CYS A 33 31.43 -24.21 22.02
CA CYS A 33 29.97 -24.27 21.97
C CYS A 33 29.32 -23.43 23.09
N LYS A 34 29.86 -23.49 24.33
CA LYS A 34 29.36 -22.66 25.45
C LYS A 34 29.63 -21.16 25.23
N ARG A 35 30.79 -20.76 24.66
CA ARG A 35 31.08 -19.36 24.33
C ARG A 35 30.18 -18.82 23.23
N GLN A 36 29.88 -19.62 22.21
CA GLN A 36 28.93 -19.18 21.14
C GLN A 36 27.48 -19.09 21.63
N CYS A 37 27.00 -19.99 22.49
CA CYS A 37 25.66 -19.88 23.09
C CYS A 37 25.55 -18.65 24.00
N GLY A 38 26.57 -18.37 24.84
CA GLY A 38 26.59 -17.19 25.70
C GLY A 38 26.62 -15.86 24.93
N ALA A 39 27.38 -15.77 23.83
CA ALA A 39 27.43 -14.57 22.98
C ALA A 39 26.09 -14.27 22.27
N ARG A 40 25.36 -15.31 21.90
CA ARG A 40 24.01 -15.16 21.25
C ARG A 40 22.96 -14.74 22.23
N SER A 41 22.94 -15.28 23.44
CA SER A 41 22.01 -14.82 24.48
C SER A 41 22.27 -13.36 24.83
N LYS A 42 23.54 -12.95 24.96
CA LYS A 42 23.91 -11.55 25.16
C LYS A 42 23.41 -10.63 24.01
N SER A 43 23.64 -11.04 22.76
CA SER A 43 23.17 -10.26 21.59
C SER A 43 21.63 -10.12 21.57
N LEU A 44 20.89 -11.15 21.95
CA LEU A 44 19.43 -11.09 22.04
C LEU A 44 18.99 -10.07 23.09
N TRP A 45 19.52 -10.17 24.31
CA TRP A 45 19.16 -9.25 25.38
C TRP A 45 19.55 -7.81 25.08
N ILE A 46 20.74 -7.59 24.50
CA ILE A 46 21.15 -6.24 24.06
C ILE A 46 20.14 -5.68 23.03
N THR A 47 19.73 -6.46 22.03
CA THR A 47 18.77 -6.00 21.03
C THR A 47 17.39 -5.72 21.65
N ILE A 48 16.95 -6.54 22.59
CA ILE A 48 15.69 -6.31 23.32
C ILE A 48 15.76 -5.00 24.12
N ILE A 49 16.86 -4.81 24.89
CA ILE A 49 17.07 -3.59 25.68
C ILE A 49 17.10 -2.36 24.77
N ILE A 50 17.84 -2.42 23.66
CA ILE A 50 17.85 -1.33 22.67
C ILE A 50 16.44 -1.07 22.14
N GLY A 51 15.67 -2.11 21.80
CA GLY A 51 14.28 -1.97 21.35
C GLY A 51 13.39 -1.27 22.39
N ILE A 52 13.47 -1.69 23.66
CA ILE A 52 12.71 -1.06 24.75
C ILE A 52 13.13 0.41 24.92
N VAL A 53 14.44 0.70 24.91
CA VAL A 53 14.95 2.07 25.04
C VAL A 53 14.47 2.93 23.85
N MET A 54 14.53 2.39 22.63
CA MET A 54 14.05 3.11 21.44
C MET A 54 12.54 3.40 21.51
N VAL A 55 11.72 2.43 21.90
CA VAL A 55 10.28 2.65 22.11
C VAL A 55 10.05 3.72 23.20
N ALA A 56 10.76 3.65 24.32
CA ALA A 56 10.65 4.66 25.36
C ALA A 56 11.08 6.07 24.86
N MET A 57 12.16 6.15 24.09
CA MET A 57 12.61 7.41 23.48
C MET A 57 11.60 7.95 22.46
N CYS A 58 10.99 7.09 21.66
CA CYS A 58 9.94 7.49 20.72
C CYS A 58 8.70 7.99 21.47
N GLU A 59 8.15 7.19 22.39
CA GLU A 59 6.93 7.56 23.12
C GLU A 59 7.11 8.76 24.05
N ILE A 60 8.18 8.78 24.84
CA ILE A 60 8.39 9.86 25.83
C ILE A 60 8.96 11.11 25.16
N GLY A 61 9.95 10.95 24.29
CA GLY A 61 10.66 12.07 23.65
C GLY A 61 9.99 12.56 22.38
N PHE A 62 10.04 11.72 21.34
CA PHE A 62 9.69 12.11 19.98
C PHE A 62 8.19 12.46 19.82
N PHE A 63 7.30 11.57 20.20
CA PHE A 63 5.85 11.79 20.05
C PHE A 63 5.25 12.74 21.09
N ASN A 64 5.94 12.98 22.18
CA ASN A 64 5.57 13.99 23.16
C ASN A 64 6.44 15.25 23.10
N LEU A 65 7.14 15.47 21.97
CA LEU A 65 7.98 16.65 21.77
C LEU A 65 7.19 17.95 21.96
N GLY A 66 5.93 18.01 21.50
CA GLY A 66 5.04 19.15 21.70
C GLY A 66 4.79 19.44 23.18
N HIS A 67 4.61 18.41 24.01
CA HIS A 67 4.50 18.58 25.47
C HIS A 67 5.76 19.20 26.05
N TRP A 68 6.93 18.64 25.75
CA TRP A 68 8.21 19.14 26.30
C TRP A 68 8.56 20.55 25.85
N ARG A 69 8.12 20.95 24.64
CA ARG A 69 8.31 22.31 24.13
C ARG A 69 7.41 23.35 24.82
N THR A 70 6.25 22.91 25.31
CA THR A 70 5.23 23.82 25.88
C THR A 70 5.14 23.75 27.39
N VAL A 71 5.86 22.83 28.05
CA VAL A 71 5.96 22.81 29.52
C VAL A 71 6.69 24.05 30.01
N GLY A 72 6.03 24.80 30.87
CA GLY A 72 6.60 26.01 31.47
C GLY A 72 6.34 27.30 30.70
N LEU A 73 5.67 27.25 29.54
CA LEU A 73 5.18 28.46 28.88
C LEU A 73 4.14 29.17 29.77
N GLN A 74 4.21 30.51 29.82
CA GLN A 74 3.20 31.32 30.49
C GLN A 74 1.97 31.43 29.58
N HIS A 75 0.80 31.11 30.11
CA HIS A 75 -0.47 31.29 29.41
C HIS A 75 -0.73 32.78 29.20
N ALA A 76 -0.98 33.17 27.96
CA ALA A 76 -1.36 34.55 27.66
C ALA A 76 -2.86 34.78 27.91
N THR A 77 -3.19 36.01 28.29
CA THR A 77 -4.59 36.47 28.37
C THR A 77 -5.11 36.74 26.96
N VAL A 78 -6.28 36.25 26.68
CA VAL A 78 -6.95 36.36 25.38
C VAL A 78 -8.14 37.30 25.52
N GLY A 79 -8.24 38.33 24.68
CA GLY A 79 -9.36 39.28 24.64
C GLY A 79 -10.56 38.76 23.85
N GLU A 80 -11.57 39.60 23.67
CA GLU A 80 -12.73 39.24 22.85
C GLU A 80 -12.36 39.10 21.38
N SER A 81 -12.88 38.02 20.74
CA SER A 81 -12.65 37.75 19.34
C SER A 81 -13.44 38.68 18.42
N GLN A 82 -12.79 39.25 17.43
CA GLN A 82 -13.41 40.07 16.39
C GLN A 82 -13.62 39.22 15.13
N LEU A 83 -14.84 39.18 14.62
CA LEU A 83 -15.19 38.46 13.40
C LEU A 83 -14.93 39.31 12.18
N GLY A 84 -14.34 38.73 11.12
CA GLY A 84 -14.23 39.32 9.81
C GLY A 84 -15.60 39.35 9.11
N GLU A 85 -15.73 40.22 8.10
CA GLU A 85 -16.98 40.41 7.36
C GLU A 85 -17.43 39.17 6.58
N GLY A 86 -16.50 38.28 6.26
CA GLY A 86 -16.74 37.01 5.54
C GLY A 86 -17.30 35.88 6.43
N LEU A 87 -17.69 36.14 7.68
CA LEU A 87 -18.22 35.13 8.60
C LEU A 87 -19.60 35.53 9.15
N ALA A 88 -20.62 34.70 8.91
CA ALA A 88 -21.94 34.80 9.52
C ALA A 88 -22.09 33.84 10.69
N SER A 89 -22.37 34.38 11.91
CA SER A 89 -22.57 33.57 13.11
C SER A 89 -23.87 32.74 13.03
N LEU A 90 -23.76 31.43 13.30
CA LEU A 90 -24.88 30.49 13.40
C LEU A 90 -25.21 30.16 14.89
N GLY A 91 -24.46 30.71 15.83
CA GLY A 91 -24.57 30.40 17.27
C GLY A 91 -23.78 29.12 17.65
N GLY A 92 -23.49 28.97 18.97
CA GLY A 92 -22.76 27.79 19.47
C GLY A 92 -21.32 27.66 18.99
N GLY A 93 -20.66 28.77 18.62
CA GLY A 93 -19.30 28.75 18.09
C GLY A 93 -19.23 28.26 16.66
N ARG A 94 -20.33 28.30 15.89
CA ARG A 94 -20.39 27.96 14.48
C ARG A 94 -20.53 29.19 13.61
N TYR A 95 -19.84 29.18 12.46
CA TYR A 95 -19.84 30.29 11.50
C TYR A 95 -19.95 29.76 10.10
N ARG A 96 -20.76 30.41 9.27
CA ARG A 96 -20.83 30.16 7.83
C ARG A 96 -19.90 31.12 7.11
N ILE A 97 -19.11 30.62 6.20
CA ILE A 97 -18.28 31.42 5.31
C ILE A 97 -19.18 32.04 4.25
N THR A 98 -19.28 33.37 4.23
CA THR A 98 -20.00 34.15 3.23
C THR A 98 -19.06 34.76 2.20
N ASP A 99 -17.79 34.98 2.57
CA ASP A 99 -16.70 35.40 1.69
C ASP A 99 -15.41 34.75 2.17
N PRO A 100 -14.81 33.85 1.38
CA PRO A 100 -13.56 33.17 1.76
C PRO A 100 -12.36 34.10 1.93
N GLU A 101 -12.32 35.27 1.24
CA GLU A 101 -11.20 36.22 1.37
C GLU A 101 -11.24 36.97 2.71
N GLU A 102 -12.41 37.18 3.27
CA GLU A 102 -12.65 37.90 4.53
C GLU A 102 -13.04 36.98 5.70
N ALA A 103 -12.89 35.64 5.53
CA ALA A 103 -13.26 34.63 6.52
C ALA A 103 -12.22 34.56 7.65
N THR A 104 -12.14 35.58 8.49
CA THR A 104 -11.13 35.73 9.53
C THR A 104 -11.72 35.87 10.93
N ILE A 105 -10.95 35.47 11.97
CA ILE A 105 -11.18 35.76 13.36
C ILE A 105 -9.90 36.35 13.93
N THR A 106 -9.97 37.60 14.47
CA THR A 106 -8.86 38.29 15.10
C THR A 106 -9.06 38.33 16.59
N VAL A 107 -8.01 37.95 17.34
CA VAL A 107 -8.06 37.83 18.80
C VAL A 107 -6.90 38.62 19.41
N PRO A 108 -7.15 39.64 20.25
CA PRO A 108 -6.11 40.33 20.98
C PRO A 108 -5.48 39.42 22.03
N VAL A 109 -4.14 39.48 22.14
CA VAL A 109 -3.37 38.66 23.08
C VAL A 109 -2.41 39.53 23.90
N SER A 110 -2.27 39.23 25.18
CA SER A 110 -1.35 39.96 26.06
C SER A 110 -0.92 39.11 27.27
N ASP A 111 0.27 39.40 27.78
CA ASP A 111 0.68 38.93 29.11
C ASP A 111 0.76 40.13 30.05
N ASN A 112 -0.17 40.23 30.98
CA ASN A 112 -0.31 41.36 31.92
C ASN A 112 -0.30 42.74 31.21
N GLY A 113 -0.96 42.83 30.04
CA GLY A 113 -1.04 44.07 29.25
C GLY A 113 0.18 44.35 28.35
N LYS A 114 1.14 43.42 28.27
CA LYS A 114 2.31 43.50 27.39
C LYS A 114 2.15 42.54 26.21
N PRO A 115 2.82 42.81 25.09
CA PRO A 115 2.92 41.88 23.98
C PRO A 115 3.51 40.53 24.45
N VAL A 116 3.16 39.43 23.74
CA VAL A 116 3.52 38.06 24.13
C VAL A 116 4.20 37.30 22.98
N ASP A 117 5.18 36.50 23.36
CA ASP A 117 5.75 35.51 22.42
C ASP A 117 4.76 34.36 22.26
N VAL A 118 4.23 34.17 21.07
CA VAL A 118 3.27 33.11 20.75
C VAL A 118 4.01 31.88 20.26
N GLU A 119 4.07 30.83 21.10
CA GLU A 119 4.76 29.59 20.77
C GLU A 119 3.80 28.44 20.43
N SER A 120 2.62 28.45 21.07
CA SER A 120 1.60 27.45 20.82
C SER A 120 0.19 28.04 20.88
N LEU A 121 -0.70 27.44 20.07
CA LEU A 121 -2.11 27.82 20.05
C LEU A 121 -2.98 26.58 20.25
N ARG A 122 -4.15 26.78 20.88
CA ARG A 122 -5.22 25.78 20.86
C ARG A 122 -6.50 26.47 20.40
N ILE A 123 -7.07 25.91 19.34
CA ILE A 123 -8.40 26.31 18.86
C ILE A 123 -9.43 25.38 19.51
N VAL A 124 -10.20 25.88 20.42
CA VAL A 124 -11.30 25.14 21.03
C VAL A 124 -12.48 25.21 20.08
N VAL A 125 -13.01 24.05 19.77
CA VAL A 125 -14.11 23.87 18.81
C VAL A 125 -15.42 23.80 19.55
N GLY A 126 -16.40 24.59 19.15
CA GLY A 126 -17.77 24.51 19.61
C GLY A 126 -18.51 23.27 19.07
N ASP A 127 -19.84 23.27 19.21
CA ASP A 127 -20.66 22.16 18.67
C ASP A 127 -20.47 21.97 17.18
N THR A 128 -20.14 20.75 16.77
CA THR A 128 -19.99 20.37 15.37
C THR A 128 -21.16 19.48 14.93
N GLU A 129 -21.84 19.84 13.83
CA GLU A 129 -22.91 18.99 13.26
C GLU A 129 -22.36 17.66 12.73
N THR A 130 -21.11 17.67 12.24
CA THR A 130 -20.37 16.50 11.77
C THR A 130 -19.18 16.22 12.67
N PRO A 131 -19.32 15.34 13.65
CA PRO A 131 -18.19 14.98 14.50
C PRO A 131 -17.03 14.42 13.65
N GLY A 132 -15.88 15.09 13.70
CA GLY A 132 -14.67 14.69 12.97
C GLY A 132 -14.45 15.42 11.64
N ALA A 133 -15.31 16.34 11.24
CA ALA A 133 -14.97 17.30 10.21
C ALA A 133 -13.72 18.09 10.62
N SER A 134 -12.83 18.29 9.66
CA SER A 134 -11.62 19.10 9.85
C SER A 134 -11.76 20.42 9.11
N THR A 135 -11.28 21.48 9.74
CA THR A 135 -11.24 22.83 9.16
C THR A 135 -9.80 23.20 8.87
N ARG A 136 -9.54 23.69 7.66
CA ARG A 136 -8.24 24.25 7.29
C ARG A 136 -8.21 25.73 7.65
N ALA A 137 -7.11 26.14 8.27
CA ALA A 137 -6.90 27.53 8.64
C ALA A 137 -5.43 27.90 8.51
N SER A 138 -5.16 29.20 8.41
CA SER A 138 -3.82 29.78 8.55
C SER A 138 -3.80 30.73 9.73
N VAL A 139 -2.60 30.99 10.30
CA VAL A 139 -2.39 31.91 11.40
C VAL A 139 -1.49 33.04 10.97
N GLN A 140 -1.88 34.27 11.30
CA GLN A 140 -1.09 35.46 11.18
C GLN A 140 -0.91 36.07 12.57
N LEU A 141 0.27 36.63 12.85
CA LEU A 141 0.60 37.31 14.09
C LEU A 141 0.85 38.81 13.80
N LYS A 142 0.23 39.69 14.62
CA LYS A 142 0.51 41.12 14.57
C LYS A 142 1.62 41.44 15.51
N THR A 143 2.76 41.86 15.01
CA THR A 143 3.95 42.14 15.80
C THR A 143 4.09 43.61 16.16
N THR A 144 4.72 43.90 17.30
CA THR A 144 4.97 45.29 17.80
C THR A 144 6.19 45.94 17.14
N THR A 145 7.05 45.18 16.49
CA THR A 145 8.33 45.69 15.98
C THR A 145 8.14 46.19 14.56
N ASP A 146 8.13 47.51 14.45
CA ASP A 146 8.29 48.23 13.18
C ASP A 146 9.73 48.07 12.69
N ASN A 147 10.10 46.87 12.22
CA ASN A 147 11.45 46.55 11.82
C ASN A 147 11.66 46.92 10.33
N THR A 148 11.73 48.23 10.04
CA THR A 148 12.19 48.80 8.78
C THR A 148 13.66 48.50 8.50
N ALA A 149 14.36 47.80 9.39
CA ALA A 149 15.84 47.61 9.31
C ALA A 149 16.30 46.30 8.66
N THR A 150 15.44 45.33 8.38
CA THR A 150 15.86 44.10 7.66
C THR A 150 15.32 44.09 6.23
N ARG A 151 16.16 44.51 5.34
CA ARG A 151 15.97 44.66 3.89
C ARG A 151 15.95 43.30 3.13
N ASP A 152 15.63 42.23 3.77
CA ASP A 152 15.41 40.93 3.14
C ASP A 152 13.90 40.65 2.93
N ALA A 153 13.25 41.70 2.38
CA ALA A 153 11.81 41.74 2.09
C ALA A 153 11.31 40.70 1.07
N TRP A 154 12.15 39.84 0.57
CA TRP A 154 11.78 38.75 -0.37
C TRP A 154 11.56 37.39 0.28
N VAL A 155 11.85 37.25 1.57
CA VAL A 155 11.76 35.97 2.30
C VAL A 155 10.59 35.96 3.29
N ASP A 156 10.19 37.13 3.78
CA ASP A 156 9.11 37.23 4.77
C ASP A 156 7.90 37.89 4.10
N GLY A 157 6.87 37.12 3.77
CA GLY A 157 5.60 37.62 3.23
C GLY A 157 4.96 38.63 4.20
N ARG A 158 5.45 39.89 4.18
CA ARG A 158 4.80 41.00 4.87
C ARG A 158 3.64 41.44 3.99
N ASP A 159 2.47 41.35 4.54
CA ASP A 159 1.32 42.07 4.01
C ASP A 159 1.55 43.57 4.25
N SER A 160 1.24 44.42 3.27
CA SER A 160 1.33 45.86 3.33
C SER A 160 0.36 46.50 4.35
N ASP A 161 -0.46 45.69 5.00
CA ASP A 161 -1.50 46.10 5.95
C ASP A 161 -1.10 45.95 7.44
N GLY A 162 -0.22 46.84 7.90
CA GLY A 162 -0.17 47.15 9.32
C GLY A 162 0.49 46.16 10.25
N GLY A 163 1.61 45.49 9.84
CA GLY A 163 2.46 44.73 10.76
C GLY A 163 2.05 43.25 10.97
N TRP A 164 1.19 42.73 10.17
CA TRP A 164 0.87 41.30 10.14
C TRP A 164 1.99 40.48 9.55
N MET A 165 2.39 39.40 10.23
CA MET A 165 3.34 38.40 9.74
C MET A 165 2.59 37.13 9.41
N ASP A 166 2.68 36.72 8.17
CA ASP A 166 2.07 35.47 7.71
C ASP A 166 2.88 34.26 8.21
N GLY A 167 2.24 33.41 8.99
CA GLY A 167 2.81 32.16 9.45
C GLY A 167 3.09 31.15 8.35
N ARG A 168 2.57 31.38 7.14
CA ARG A 168 2.64 30.50 5.95
C ARG A 168 2.36 29.02 6.22
N HIS A 169 1.78 28.69 7.37
CA HIS A 169 1.45 27.33 7.72
C HIS A 169 -0.05 27.15 7.70
N ILE A 170 -0.53 26.44 6.67
CA ILE A 170 -1.89 25.92 6.67
C ILE A 170 -1.91 24.75 7.65
N PHE A 171 -2.74 24.84 8.66
CA PHE A 171 -2.97 23.76 9.59
C PHE A 171 -4.43 23.32 9.54
N THR A 172 -4.67 22.11 10.01
CA THR A 172 -6.01 21.56 10.06
C THR A 172 -6.34 21.21 11.50
N TYR A 173 -7.49 21.64 12.00
CA TYR A 173 -7.98 21.27 13.31
C TYR A 173 -9.34 20.56 13.21
N SER A 174 -9.73 19.84 14.25
CA SER A 174 -11.00 19.11 14.30
C SER A 174 -11.61 19.16 15.70
N GLY A 175 -12.83 18.62 15.85
CA GLY A 175 -13.47 18.43 17.15
C GLY A 175 -12.72 17.49 18.10
N SER A 176 -11.69 16.79 17.64
CA SER A 176 -10.85 15.95 18.49
C SER A 176 -9.91 16.82 19.35
N PRO A 177 -9.90 16.65 20.68
CA PRO A 177 -9.01 17.45 21.56
C PRO A 177 -7.52 17.31 21.21
N ALA A 178 -7.12 16.25 20.52
CA ALA A 178 -5.73 16.05 20.10
C ALA A 178 -5.35 16.94 18.92
N ASP A 179 -6.31 17.28 18.05
CA ASP A 179 -6.08 18.04 16.82
C ASP A 179 -6.30 19.56 16.99
N GLN A 180 -6.58 20.00 18.19
CA GLN A 180 -6.84 21.42 18.49
C GLN A 180 -5.55 22.22 18.75
N TYR A 181 -4.42 21.54 18.94
CA TYR A 181 -3.14 22.17 19.26
C TYR A 181 -2.31 22.43 18.00
N TYR A 182 -1.69 23.59 17.95
CA TYR A 182 -0.79 24.02 16.90
C TYR A 182 0.47 24.66 17.50
N LEU A 183 1.65 24.30 17.00
CA LEU A 183 2.91 24.94 17.37
C LEU A 183 3.27 25.98 16.32
N ILE A 184 3.61 27.16 16.76
CA ILE A 184 4.06 28.25 15.90
C ILE A 184 5.49 27.97 15.44
N GLY A 185 5.78 28.23 14.18
CA GLY A 185 7.11 28.03 13.62
C GLY A 185 8.16 28.95 14.27
N LYS A 186 9.39 28.44 14.46
CA LYS A 186 10.49 29.16 15.15
C LYS A 186 10.77 30.58 14.65
N LYS A 187 10.54 30.85 13.37
CA LYS A 187 10.72 32.19 12.81
C LYS A 187 9.76 33.23 13.38
N LEU A 188 8.53 32.83 13.68
CA LEU A 188 7.50 33.69 14.26
C LEU A 188 7.62 33.79 15.78
N GLN A 189 8.20 32.79 16.44
CA GLN A 189 8.41 32.78 17.90
C GLN A 189 9.38 33.86 18.39
N THR A 190 10.13 34.52 17.50
CA THR A 190 11.08 35.58 17.86
C THR A 190 10.47 36.97 17.93
N TYR A 191 9.15 37.10 17.71
CA TYR A 191 8.47 38.38 17.68
C TYR A 191 7.36 38.45 18.72
N GLU A 192 7.41 39.44 19.60
CA GLU A 192 6.30 39.74 20.50
C GLU A 192 5.07 40.18 19.72
N SER A 193 3.94 39.56 20.00
CA SER A 193 2.69 39.73 19.26
C SER A 193 1.59 40.35 20.15
N THR A 194 0.73 41.15 19.55
CA THR A 194 -0.42 41.79 20.20
C THR A 194 -1.76 41.19 19.77
N GLU A 195 -1.82 40.61 18.58
CA GLU A 195 -3.04 40.03 18.04
C GLU A 195 -2.70 38.76 17.28
N VAL A 196 -3.61 37.80 17.29
CA VAL A 196 -3.58 36.56 16.47
C VAL A 196 -4.78 36.59 15.55
N ARG A 197 -4.55 36.44 14.25
CA ARG A 197 -5.60 36.29 13.24
C ARG A 197 -5.60 34.87 12.71
N ILE A 198 -6.76 34.25 12.71
CA ILE A 198 -7.03 32.95 12.11
C ILE A 198 -7.85 33.19 10.84
N THR A 199 -7.35 32.74 9.69
CA THR A 199 -8.06 32.79 8.41
C THR A 199 -8.52 31.39 8.06
N PHE A 200 -9.82 31.19 7.81
CA PHE A 200 -10.37 29.93 7.38
C PHE A 200 -10.22 29.76 5.90
N LEU A 201 -9.76 28.58 5.45
CA LEU A 201 -9.41 28.29 4.07
C LEU A 201 -10.41 27.28 3.43
N GLU A 202 -11.67 27.38 3.83
CA GLU A 202 -12.76 26.58 3.28
C GLU A 202 -13.57 27.41 2.26
N ASP A 203 -14.31 26.72 1.40
CA ASP A 203 -15.11 27.34 0.34
C ASP A 203 -16.30 28.12 0.92
N GLU A 204 -16.88 29.03 0.11
CA GLU A 204 -18.10 29.73 0.40
C GLU A 204 -19.24 28.75 0.79
N ASP A 205 -20.14 29.14 1.68
CA ASP A 205 -21.19 28.33 2.31
C ASP A 205 -20.71 27.21 3.23
N SER A 206 -19.41 27.01 3.41
CA SER A 206 -18.88 26.07 4.40
C SER A 206 -19.15 26.53 5.82
N VAL A 207 -19.39 25.56 6.73
CA VAL A 207 -19.57 25.82 8.15
C VAL A 207 -18.30 25.46 8.90
N VAL A 208 -17.71 26.45 9.57
CA VAL A 208 -16.51 26.27 10.42
C VAL A 208 -16.89 26.41 11.90
N SER A 209 -16.17 25.77 12.77
CA SER A 209 -16.41 25.82 14.22
C SER A 209 -15.22 26.41 14.96
N PHE A 210 -15.49 27.44 15.76
CA PHE A 210 -14.51 28.11 16.59
C PHE A 210 -15.24 28.64 17.85
N GLU A 211 -14.85 28.22 19.04
CA GLU A 211 -15.41 28.68 20.29
C GLU A 211 -14.49 29.72 20.95
N ARG A 212 -13.23 29.39 21.14
CA ARG A 212 -12.21 30.28 21.70
C ARG A 212 -10.79 29.86 21.26
N LEU A 213 -9.88 30.80 21.39
CA LEU A 213 -8.44 30.60 21.23
C LEU A 213 -7.78 30.55 22.63
N GLU A 214 -6.87 29.60 22.82
CA GLU A 214 -5.95 29.57 23.96
C GLU A 214 -4.54 29.80 23.44
N VAL A 215 -3.78 30.70 24.06
CA VAL A 215 -2.41 31.03 23.60
C VAL A 215 -1.43 30.52 24.66
N ASN A 216 -0.36 29.89 24.17
CA ASN A 216 0.66 29.21 24.97
C ASN A 216 0.10 28.14 25.93
N PRO A 217 -0.92 27.33 25.51
CA PRO A 217 -1.36 26.23 26.34
C PRO A 217 -0.29 25.14 26.39
N THR A 218 -0.17 24.46 27.53
CA THR A 218 0.65 23.26 27.61
C THR A 218 -0.02 22.10 26.87
N ILE A 219 0.66 21.53 25.87
CA ILE A 219 0.20 20.33 25.16
C ILE A 219 0.24 19.14 26.14
N PRO A 220 -0.87 18.41 26.34
CA PRO A 220 -0.89 17.30 27.28
C PRO A 220 0.07 16.18 26.91
N PHE A 221 0.79 15.62 27.87
CA PHE A 221 1.53 14.37 27.69
C PHE A 221 0.56 13.21 27.45
N ARG A 222 0.77 12.45 26.36
CA ARG A 222 -0.14 11.36 25.99
C ARG A 222 0.63 10.14 25.51
N ILE A 223 0.34 8.98 26.08
CA ILE A 223 0.73 7.67 25.55
C ILE A 223 -0.45 7.11 24.77
N ASN A 224 -0.25 6.82 23.48
CA ASN A 224 -1.28 6.26 22.64
C ASN A 224 -1.12 4.73 22.55
N PRO A 225 -2.09 3.90 23.00
CA PRO A 225 -1.96 2.45 22.99
C PRO A 225 -1.75 1.85 21.61
N LEU A 226 -2.39 2.42 20.57
CA LEU A 226 -2.26 1.95 19.20
C LEU A 226 -0.87 2.24 18.63
N ARG A 227 -0.35 3.44 18.89
CA ARG A 227 1.00 3.84 18.52
C ARG A 227 2.04 2.97 19.24
N LEU A 228 1.90 2.78 20.54
CA LEU A 228 2.78 1.91 21.33
C LEU A 228 2.77 0.47 20.82
N ALA A 229 1.59 -0.08 20.48
CA ALA A 229 1.48 -1.41 19.89
C ALA A 229 2.22 -1.49 18.53
N PHE A 230 2.10 -0.47 17.69
CA PHE A 230 2.84 -0.37 16.43
C PHE A 230 4.37 -0.35 16.66
N GLU A 231 4.85 0.49 17.59
CA GLU A 231 6.27 0.56 17.94
C GLU A 231 6.82 -0.78 18.46
N LEU A 232 6.04 -1.48 19.29
CA LEU A 232 6.40 -2.81 19.78
C LEU A 232 6.49 -3.84 18.66
N VAL A 233 5.61 -3.77 17.66
CA VAL A 233 5.69 -4.64 16.47
C VAL A 233 6.96 -4.35 15.67
N VAL A 234 7.31 -3.07 15.49
CA VAL A 234 8.55 -2.65 14.81
C VAL A 234 9.78 -3.13 15.61
N ALA A 235 9.78 -2.95 16.94
CA ALA A 235 10.87 -3.45 17.80
C ALA A 235 11.01 -4.98 17.71
N ALA A 236 9.88 -5.70 17.75
CA ALA A 236 9.87 -7.17 17.61
C ALA A 236 10.41 -7.62 16.22
N PHE A 237 10.10 -6.88 15.15
CA PHE A 237 10.67 -7.12 13.83
C PHE A 237 12.21 -7.03 13.86
N PHE A 238 12.78 -5.96 14.42
CA PHE A 238 14.24 -5.81 14.51
C PHE A 238 14.88 -6.87 15.43
N VAL A 239 14.22 -7.26 16.53
CA VAL A 239 14.67 -8.37 17.38
C VAL A 239 14.67 -9.70 16.62
N LEU A 240 13.63 -9.97 15.84
CA LEU A 240 13.50 -11.22 15.07
C LEU A 240 14.53 -11.28 13.94
N PHE A 241 14.70 -10.20 13.18
CA PHE A 241 15.59 -10.14 12.01
C PHE A 241 17.01 -9.60 12.29
N ARG A 242 17.43 -9.53 13.57
CA ARG A 242 18.81 -9.18 13.89
C ARG A 242 19.80 -10.13 13.23
N PRO A 243 21.01 -9.68 12.83
CA PRO A 243 21.96 -10.50 12.05
C PRO A 243 22.38 -11.82 12.72
N THR A 244 22.31 -11.90 14.04
CA THR A 244 22.69 -13.11 14.83
C THR A 244 21.51 -14.04 15.10
N SER A 245 20.32 -13.74 14.58
CA SER A 245 19.10 -14.53 14.80
C SER A 245 19.24 -15.95 14.26
N SER A 246 18.68 -16.92 15.00
CA SER A 246 18.65 -18.32 14.59
C SER A 246 17.79 -18.58 13.35
N ILE A 247 16.86 -17.68 13.03
CA ILE A 247 16.00 -17.80 11.85
C ILE A 247 16.80 -17.86 10.54
N TYR A 248 17.98 -17.25 10.50
CA TYR A 248 18.85 -17.29 9.33
C TYR A 248 19.63 -18.61 9.13
N ARG A 249 19.58 -19.54 10.10
CA ARG A 249 20.18 -20.88 9.96
C ARG A 249 19.18 -21.93 9.55
N ALA A 250 17.91 -21.68 9.79
CA ALA A 250 16.84 -22.56 9.36
C ALA A 250 16.63 -22.41 7.85
N GLN A 251 16.27 -23.49 7.21
CA GLN A 251 15.81 -23.54 5.81
C GLN A 251 14.30 -23.72 5.75
N VAL A 252 13.73 -23.51 4.56
CA VAL A 252 12.29 -23.70 4.36
C VAL A 252 11.98 -25.20 4.38
N ASP A 253 11.11 -25.58 5.33
CA ASP A 253 10.57 -26.93 5.43
C ASP A 253 9.03 -26.87 5.37
N LEU A 254 8.46 -27.41 4.29
CA LEU A 254 7.01 -27.40 4.05
C LEU A 254 6.26 -28.30 5.05
N HIS A 255 6.95 -29.28 5.67
CA HIS A 255 6.37 -30.22 6.63
C HIS A 255 6.47 -29.75 8.08
N SER A 256 7.30 -28.77 8.37
CA SER A 256 7.48 -28.22 9.72
C SER A 256 6.23 -27.56 10.24
N VAL A 257 5.65 -28.10 11.31
CA VAL A 257 4.47 -27.56 11.99
C VAL A 257 4.70 -26.14 12.49
N ARG A 258 5.91 -25.88 13.05
CA ARG A 258 6.28 -24.54 13.56
C ARG A 258 6.29 -23.50 12.46
N GLN A 259 6.84 -23.83 11.29
CA GLN A 259 6.84 -22.90 10.14
C GLN A 259 5.45 -22.70 9.56
N ARG A 260 4.60 -23.71 9.56
CA ARG A 260 3.19 -23.58 9.13
C ARG A 260 2.39 -22.71 10.08
N ILE A 261 2.55 -22.88 11.39
CA ILE A 261 1.90 -22.02 12.39
C ILE A 261 2.38 -20.57 12.23
N ALA A 262 3.69 -20.33 12.11
CA ALA A 262 4.25 -19.00 11.90
C ALA A 262 3.66 -18.34 10.63
N LEU A 263 3.55 -19.10 9.53
CA LEU A 263 2.92 -18.60 8.30
C LEU A 263 1.44 -18.29 8.51
N ALA A 264 0.69 -19.16 9.20
CA ALA A 264 -0.72 -18.93 9.50
C ALA A 264 -0.92 -17.67 10.35
N VAL A 265 -0.11 -17.48 11.41
CA VAL A 265 -0.16 -16.27 12.25
C VAL A 265 0.13 -15.01 11.42
N TYR A 266 1.15 -15.04 10.57
CA TYR A 266 1.47 -13.93 9.68
C TYR A 266 0.32 -13.60 8.72
N VAL A 267 -0.19 -14.61 8.02
CA VAL A 267 -1.26 -14.45 7.04
C VAL A 267 -2.55 -13.96 7.72
N VAL A 268 -2.94 -14.55 8.85
CA VAL A 268 -4.13 -14.13 9.61
C VAL A 268 -3.96 -12.69 10.12
N GLY A 269 -2.81 -12.36 10.72
CA GLY A 269 -2.54 -11.02 11.22
C GLY A 269 -2.58 -9.96 10.12
N LEU A 270 -1.88 -10.21 9.00
CA LEU A 270 -1.85 -9.27 7.87
C LEU A 270 -3.21 -9.14 7.18
N SER A 271 -3.95 -10.26 7.06
CA SER A 271 -5.32 -10.26 6.52
C SER A 271 -6.29 -9.50 7.42
N ALA A 272 -6.17 -9.63 8.73
CA ALA A 272 -7.00 -8.86 9.67
C ALA A 272 -6.75 -7.35 9.54
N ILE A 273 -5.47 -6.94 9.39
CA ILE A 273 -5.11 -5.54 9.12
C ILE A 273 -5.70 -5.08 7.78
N ALA A 274 -5.55 -5.87 6.71
CA ALA A 274 -6.10 -5.55 5.39
C ALA A 274 -7.63 -5.38 5.44
N VAL A 275 -8.36 -6.29 6.10
CA VAL A 275 -9.82 -6.20 6.27
C VAL A 275 -10.20 -4.95 7.07
N LEU A 276 -9.51 -4.65 8.17
CA LEU A 276 -9.76 -3.45 8.99
C LEU A 276 -9.56 -2.17 8.17
N VAL A 277 -8.43 -2.06 7.47
CA VAL A 277 -8.12 -0.90 6.63
C VAL A 277 -9.16 -0.75 5.52
N THR A 278 -9.50 -1.86 4.83
CA THR A 278 -10.50 -1.86 3.76
C THR A 278 -11.89 -1.45 4.27
N ARG A 279 -12.26 -1.90 5.47
CA ARG A 279 -13.52 -1.51 6.11
C ARG A 279 -13.55 -0.02 6.44
N ILE A 280 -12.47 0.52 7.00
CA ILE A 280 -12.36 1.97 7.28
C ILE A 280 -12.45 2.75 5.96
N GLY A 281 -11.68 2.36 4.94
CA GLY A 281 -11.67 2.99 3.62
C GLY A 281 -12.98 2.85 2.83
N GLY A 282 -13.86 1.90 3.19
CA GLY A 282 -15.11 1.62 2.48
C GLY A 282 -16.39 2.13 3.15
N THR A 283 -16.30 2.82 4.29
CA THR A 283 -17.48 3.25 5.04
C THR A 283 -18.16 4.51 4.49
N ILE A 284 -17.54 5.22 3.55
CA ILE A 284 -18.11 6.41 2.94
C ILE A 284 -18.46 6.12 1.48
N GLN A 285 -19.74 5.95 1.22
CA GLN A 285 -20.30 5.73 -0.12
C GLN A 285 -20.72 7.02 -0.83
N GLY A 286 -20.50 8.16 -0.25
CA GLY A 286 -20.97 9.41 -0.81
C GLY A 286 -19.97 10.53 -0.62
N GLY A 287 -19.17 10.83 -1.58
CA GLY A 287 -18.28 11.91 -1.33
C GLY A 287 -17.42 12.41 -2.48
N PHE A 288 -17.80 12.15 -3.69
CA PHE A 288 -17.36 13.01 -4.78
C PHE A 288 -18.26 14.25 -4.78
N HIS A 289 -18.25 15.00 -3.69
CA HIS A 289 -18.89 16.29 -3.61
C HIS A 289 -17.92 17.35 -4.17
N GLY A 290 -17.77 17.36 -5.49
CA GLY A 290 -17.16 18.46 -6.20
C GLY A 290 -18.23 19.19 -7.00
N ALA A 291 -17.95 20.39 -7.45
CA ALA A 291 -18.77 21.20 -8.33
C ALA A 291 -19.05 20.58 -9.71
N PHE A 292 -19.08 19.25 -9.78
CA PHE A 292 -19.36 18.50 -10.99
C PHE A 292 -20.87 18.34 -11.15
N ARG A 293 -21.36 18.75 -12.30
CA ARG A 293 -22.80 18.69 -12.65
C ARG A 293 -23.23 17.31 -13.18
N HIS A 294 -22.37 16.28 -13.07
CA HIS A 294 -22.67 14.91 -13.48
C HIS A 294 -22.88 14.00 -12.25
N ILE A 295 -23.54 12.87 -12.45
CA ILE A 295 -23.83 11.92 -11.38
C ILE A 295 -22.59 11.06 -11.15
N ILE A 296 -22.03 11.11 -9.95
CA ILE A 296 -20.99 10.18 -9.50
C ILE A 296 -21.66 9.08 -8.68
N ASP A 297 -21.74 7.89 -9.23
CA ASP A 297 -22.30 6.72 -8.56
C ASP A 297 -21.23 5.65 -8.39
N PRO A 298 -20.84 5.33 -7.14
CA PRO A 298 -19.83 4.34 -6.85
C PRO A 298 -20.34 2.89 -6.95
N ASN A 299 -21.61 2.67 -7.26
CA ASN A 299 -22.28 1.37 -7.15
C ASN A 299 -22.35 0.58 -8.47
N GLN A 300 -21.36 0.74 -9.37
CA GLN A 300 -21.38 0.07 -10.68
C GLN A 300 -21.53 -1.46 -10.59
N TYR A 301 -20.87 -2.11 -9.61
CA TYR A 301 -20.95 -3.55 -9.44
C TYR A 301 -22.29 -4.01 -8.85
N GLN A 302 -22.92 -3.18 -8.02
CA GLN A 302 -24.27 -3.43 -7.50
C GLN A 302 -25.30 -3.35 -8.63
N HIS A 303 -25.27 -2.31 -9.45
CA HIS A 303 -26.13 -2.21 -10.64
C HIS A 303 -25.88 -3.33 -11.65
N LEU A 304 -24.62 -3.73 -11.85
CA LEU A 304 -24.31 -4.88 -12.69
C LEU A 304 -24.88 -6.18 -12.11
N THR A 305 -24.88 -6.32 -10.79
CA THR A 305 -25.46 -7.49 -10.13
C THR A 305 -26.96 -7.56 -10.32
N ASP A 306 -27.67 -6.43 -10.14
CA ASP A 306 -29.11 -6.35 -10.40
C ASP A 306 -29.43 -6.71 -11.85
N ALA A 307 -28.70 -6.13 -12.81
CA ALA A 307 -28.87 -6.41 -14.23
C ALA A 307 -28.70 -7.91 -14.55
N LEU A 308 -27.64 -8.54 -14.01
CA LEU A 308 -27.39 -9.97 -14.20
C LEU A 308 -28.48 -10.84 -13.58
N LEU A 309 -29.03 -10.48 -12.41
CA LEU A 309 -30.13 -11.19 -11.77
C LEU A 309 -31.45 -11.01 -12.52
N HIS A 310 -31.63 -9.90 -13.23
CA HIS A 310 -32.76 -9.69 -14.16
C HIS A 310 -32.55 -10.29 -15.55
N GLY A 311 -31.41 -10.92 -15.82
CA GLY A 311 -31.14 -11.66 -17.04
C GLY A 311 -30.64 -10.83 -18.22
N HIS A 312 -30.09 -9.63 -17.98
CA HIS A 312 -29.54 -8.77 -19.02
C HIS A 312 -28.15 -8.16 -18.64
N ALA A 313 -27.50 -7.55 -19.61
CA ALA A 313 -26.12 -7.05 -19.45
C ALA A 313 -26.02 -5.51 -19.32
N TRP A 314 -27.09 -4.78 -19.62
CA TRP A 314 -27.16 -3.32 -19.43
C TRP A 314 -27.64 -2.98 -18.04
N LEU A 315 -27.21 -1.81 -17.54
CA LEU A 315 -27.58 -1.33 -16.22
C LEU A 315 -28.95 -0.63 -16.28
N ASP A 316 -29.83 -0.89 -15.32
CA ASP A 316 -31.17 -0.29 -15.20
C ASP A 316 -31.08 1.14 -14.65
N LEU A 317 -30.39 1.99 -15.38
CA LEU A 317 -30.18 3.39 -15.05
C LEU A 317 -30.92 4.31 -16.04
N PRO A 318 -31.48 5.42 -15.57
CA PRO A 318 -32.13 6.39 -16.46
C PRO A 318 -31.10 7.04 -17.40
N VAL A 319 -31.47 7.12 -18.68
CA VAL A 319 -30.65 7.76 -19.72
C VAL A 319 -31.28 9.09 -20.09
N ASP A 320 -30.48 10.17 -20.03
CA ASP A 320 -30.92 11.47 -20.53
C ASP A 320 -31.06 11.42 -22.08
N PRO A 321 -32.19 11.78 -22.63
CA PRO A 321 -32.40 11.76 -24.09
C PRO A 321 -31.35 12.56 -24.86
N SER A 322 -30.87 13.66 -24.30
CA SER A 322 -29.90 14.55 -24.94
C SER A 322 -28.57 13.83 -25.15
N LEU A 323 -28.17 12.93 -24.21
CA LEU A 323 -26.95 12.12 -24.35
C LEU A 323 -27.04 11.16 -25.55
N SER A 324 -28.22 10.61 -25.81
CA SER A 324 -28.44 9.67 -26.91
C SER A 324 -28.49 10.37 -28.30
N THR A 325 -28.70 11.67 -28.35
CA THR A 325 -28.75 12.47 -29.57
C THR A 325 -27.46 13.20 -29.89
N MET A 326 -26.45 13.12 -29.03
CA MET A 326 -25.14 13.72 -29.27
C MET A 326 -24.40 13.01 -30.41
N ASP A 327 -23.68 13.77 -31.24
CA ASP A 327 -22.84 13.24 -32.30
C ASP A 327 -21.69 12.44 -31.74
N ASN A 328 -21.06 12.95 -30.67
CA ASN A 328 -20.00 12.23 -29.94
C ASN A 328 -20.22 12.31 -28.42
N PRO A 329 -20.95 11.37 -27.82
CA PRO A 329 -21.16 11.35 -26.35
C PRO A 329 -19.86 11.11 -25.54
N TYR A 330 -18.77 10.75 -26.19
CA TYR A 330 -17.48 10.50 -25.53
C TYR A 330 -16.61 11.75 -25.41
N ASN A 331 -16.96 12.86 -26.08
CA ASN A 331 -16.30 14.14 -25.95
C ASN A 331 -16.67 14.79 -24.59
N TYR A 332 -15.67 14.94 -23.73
CA TYR A 332 -15.87 15.50 -22.38
C TYR A 332 -16.41 16.93 -22.41
N PHE A 333 -15.90 17.78 -23.28
CA PHE A 333 -16.31 19.19 -23.32
C PHE A 333 -17.76 19.36 -23.79
N GLU A 334 -18.21 18.54 -24.73
CA GLU A 334 -19.60 18.53 -25.16
C GLU A 334 -20.56 18.06 -24.06
N ARG A 335 -20.16 16.99 -23.31
CA ARG A 335 -20.92 16.56 -22.13
C ARG A 335 -20.92 17.59 -21.01
N LEU A 336 -19.79 18.30 -20.79
CA LEU A 336 -19.71 19.37 -19.81
C LEU A 336 -20.69 20.49 -20.15
N HIS A 337 -20.81 20.90 -21.43
CA HIS A 337 -21.78 21.86 -21.89
C HIS A 337 -23.22 21.37 -21.67
N LEU A 338 -23.49 20.10 -21.97
CA LEU A 338 -24.79 19.47 -21.72
C LEU A 338 -25.15 19.50 -20.22
N ALA A 339 -24.17 19.17 -19.34
CA ALA A 339 -24.35 19.22 -17.89
C ALA A 339 -24.59 20.66 -17.37
N GLN A 340 -24.01 21.70 -18.01
CA GLN A 340 -24.26 23.10 -17.68
C GLN A 340 -25.69 23.53 -18.03
N GLN A 341 -26.30 22.85 -18.97
CA GLN A 341 -27.74 23.08 -19.36
C GLN A 341 -28.71 22.34 -18.43
N GLY A 342 -28.21 21.60 -17.42
CA GLY A 342 -29.04 20.87 -16.45
C GLY A 342 -29.29 19.41 -16.78
N HIS A 343 -28.74 18.91 -17.87
CA HIS A 343 -28.78 17.48 -18.20
C HIS A 343 -27.81 16.68 -17.37
N GLN A 344 -28.12 15.42 -17.08
CA GLN A 344 -27.31 14.58 -16.21
C GLN A 344 -26.85 13.30 -16.89
N TYR A 345 -25.62 12.88 -16.62
CA TYR A 345 -25.08 11.61 -17.06
C TYR A 345 -24.22 10.98 -15.95
N TYR A 346 -24.09 9.66 -16.00
CA TYR A 346 -23.28 8.92 -15.04
C TYR A 346 -21.79 8.96 -15.42
N TRP A 347 -20.97 9.40 -14.49
CA TRP A 347 -19.53 9.51 -14.68
C TRP A 347 -18.86 8.15 -14.61
N ASP A 348 -17.88 7.90 -15.50
CA ASP A 348 -17.13 6.64 -15.61
C ASP A 348 -17.98 5.38 -15.83
N TYR A 349 -19.14 5.54 -16.45
CA TYR A 349 -19.97 4.45 -16.97
C TYR A 349 -19.79 4.33 -18.48
N ALA A 350 -19.79 3.10 -19.01
CA ALA A 350 -19.82 2.92 -20.45
C ALA A 350 -21.23 3.17 -20.99
N PHE A 351 -21.34 3.99 -22.04
CA PHE A 351 -22.59 4.31 -22.71
C PHE A 351 -22.55 3.85 -24.17
N HIS A 352 -23.44 2.94 -24.55
CA HIS A 352 -23.51 2.40 -25.92
C HIS A 352 -24.92 2.04 -26.29
N GLY A 353 -25.34 2.40 -27.53
CA GLY A 353 -26.69 2.08 -28.05
C GLY A 353 -27.84 2.54 -27.14
N GLY A 354 -27.71 3.71 -26.50
CA GLY A 354 -28.74 4.25 -25.62
C GLY A 354 -28.87 3.58 -24.27
N LYS A 355 -27.87 2.82 -23.82
CA LYS A 355 -27.85 2.08 -22.55
C LYS A 355 -26.53 2.26 -21.83
N TYR A 356 -26.58 2.21 -20.49
CA TYR A 356 -25.39 2.18 -19.66
C TYR A 356 -24.91 0.75 -19.43
N TYR A 357 -23.60 0.58 -19.35
CA TYR A 357 -22.92 -0.68 -19.06
C TYR A 357 -21.80 -0.47 -18.05
N CYS A 358 -21.52 -1.50 -17.27
CA CYS A 358 -20.27 -1.59 -16.52
C CYS A 358 -19.16 -2.02 -17.50
N TYR A 359 -18.13 -1.18 -17.69
CA TYR A 359 -16.99 -1.54 -18.53
C TYR A 359 -15.93 -2.37 -17.81
N PHE A 360 -16.00 -2.44 -16.48
CA PHE A 360 -15.16 -3.34 -15.71
C PHE A 360 -15.52 -4.80 -15.95
N GLY A 361 -14.57 -5.69 -15.64
CA GLY A 361 -14.79 -7.11 -15.81
C GLY A 361 -15.94 -7.65 -14.95
N VAL A 362 -16.70 -8.60 -15.49
CA VAL A 362 -17.89 -9.18 -14.85
C VAL A 362 -17.55 -10.23 -13.78
N VAL A 363 -16.32 -10.77 -13.78
CA VAL A 363 -15.91 -11.86 -12.88
C VAL A 363 -16.04 -11.48 -11.40
N PRO A 364 -15.63 -10.29 -10.93
CA PRO A 364 -15.87 -9.91 -9.54
C PRO A 364 -17.36 -9.90 -9.18
N ALA A 365 -18.25 -9.43 -10.07
CA ALA A 365 -19.69 -9.46 -9.84
C ALA A 365 -20.19 -10.90 -9.64
N LEU A 366 -19.80 -11.82 -10.54
CA LEU A 366 -20.25 -13.22 -10.51
C LEU A 366 -19.78 -13.98 -9.26
N PHE A 367 -18.58 -13.70 -8.75
CA PHE A 367 -18.00 -14.48 -7.65
C PHE A 367 -18.19 -13.84 -6.26
N THR A 368 -18.50 -12.54 -6.19
CA THR A 368 -18.64 -11.85 -4.90
C THR A 368 -20.02 -11.20 -4.73
N PHE A 369 -20.43 -10.31 -5.62
CA PHE A 369 -21.66 -9.52 -5.47
C PHE A 369 -22.92 -10.36 -5.68
N VAL A 370 -23.00 -11.14 -6.76
CA VAL A 370 -24.17 -12.00 -7.07
C VAL A 370 -24.43 -13.02 -5.96
N PRO A 371 -23.45 -13.83 -5.50
CA PRO A 371 -23.68 -14.76 -4.40
C PRO A 371 -24.10 -14.08 -3.10
N TYR A 372 -23.51 -12.92 -2.79
CA TYR A 372 -23.88 -12.16 -1.60
C TYR A 372 -25.34 -11.71 -1.67
N GLN A 373 -25.76 -11.12 -2.78
CA GLN A 373 -27.12 -10.61 -2.94
C GLN A 373 -28.16 -11.74 -2.98
N LEU A 374 -27.84 -12.88 -3.59
CA LEU A 374 -28.72 -14.07 -3.58
C LEU A 374 -28.93 -14.61 -2.16
N VAL A 375 -27.93 -14.53 -1.29
CA VAL A 375 -28.03 -15.05 0.10
C VAL A 375 -28.66 -14.02 1.03
N THR A 376 -28.34 -12.74 0.89
CA THR A 376 -28.74 -11.70 1.86
C THR A 376 -29.95 -10.89 1.42
N GLY A 377 -30.28 -10.87 0.11
CA GLY A 377 -31.30 -9.99 -0.47
C GLY A 377 -30.88 -8.52 -0.55
N ALA A 378 -29.64 -8.18 -0.21
CA ALA A 378 -29.14 -6.82 -0.14
C ALA A 378 -27.91 -6.60 -1.01
N TRP A 379 -27.65 -5.37 -1.40
CA TRP A 379 -26.44 -4.98 -2.10
C TRP A 379 -25.21 -5.23 -1.26
N MET A 380 -24.19 -5.84 -1.87
CA MET A 380 -22.91 -6.05 -1.22
C MET A 380 -22.11 -4.73 -1.18
N PRO A 381 -21.64 -4.29 -0.01
CA PRO A 381 -20.70 -3.17 0.05
C PRO A 381 -19.42 -3.46 -0.73
N THR A 382 -18.95 -2.50 -1.53
CA THR A 382 -17.78 -2.66 -2.41
C THR A 382 -16.52 -3.14 -1.68
N TRP A 383 -16.31 -2.68 -0.44
CA TRP A 383 -15.15 -3.05 0.35
C TRP A 383 -15.06 -4.55 0.71
N TYR A 384 -16.18 -5.29 0.74
CA TYR A 384 -16.16 -6.75 0.98
C TYR A 384 -15.41 -7.50 -0.13
N SER A 385 -15.66 -7.13 -1.41
CA SER A 385 -14.99 -7.76 -2.54
C SER A 385 -13.47 -7.49 -2.52
N ILE A 386 -13.08 -6.25 -2.19
CA ILE A 386 -11.67 -5.87 -2.09
C ILE A 386 -11.00 -6.58 -0.90
N ALA A 387 -11.66 -6.64 0.25
CA ALA A 387 -11.14 -7.33 1.44
C ALA A 387 -10.93 -8.83 1.16
N LEU A 388 -11.93 -9.52 0.60
CA LEU A 388 -11.82 -10.93 0.24
C LEU A 388 -10.67 -11.18 -0.74
N SER A 389 -10.59 -10.36 -1.80
CA SER A 389 -9.54 -10.46 -2.80
C SER A 389 -8.16 -10.21 -2.20
N SER A 390 -8.03 -9.22 -1.31
CA SER A 390 -6.77 -8.91 -0.62
C SER A 390 -6.33 -10.05 0.30
N VAL A 391 -7.26 -10.65 1.04
CA VAL A 391 -6.99 -11.85 1.86
C VAL A 391 -6.45 -12.99 0.99
N LEU A 392 -7.11 -13.28 -0.13
CA LEU A 392 -6.66 -14.32 -1.06
C LEU A 392 -5.27 -13.99 -1.63
N ALA A 393 -5.02 -12.74 -2.02
CA ALA A 393 -3.72 -12.32 -2.51
C ALA A 393 -2.60 -12.48 -1.46
N ILE A 394 -2.86 -12.11 -0.20
CA ILE A 394 -1.92 -12.31 0.92
C ILE A 394 -1.62 -13.80 1.14
N VAL A 395 -2.66 -14.63 1.22
CA VAL A 395 -2.53 -16.08 1.42
C VAL A 395 -1.70 -16.70 0.30
N PHE A 396 -2.15 -16.53 -0.95
CA PHE A 396 -1.51 -17.20 -2.09
C PHE A 396 -0.17 -16.59 -2.47
N GLY A 397 0.04 -15.29 -2.23
CA GLY A 397 1.34 -14.65 -2.37
C GLY A 397 2.37 -15.23 -1.40
N ALA A 398 2.04 -15.36 -0.11
CA ALA A 398 2.92 -15.95 0.89
C ALA A 398 3.20 -17.43 0.63
N LEU A 399 2.18 -18.20 0.22
CA LEU A 399 2.32 -19.60 -0.17
C LEU A 399 3.20 -19.76 -1.41
N LEU A 400 3.04 -18.87 -2.41
CA LEU A 400 3.82 -18.89 -3.66
C LEU A 400 5.31 -18.60 -3.39
N VAL A 401 5.62 -17.53 -2.63
CA VAL A 401 7.00 -17.19 -2.28
C VAL A 401 7.68 -18.34 -1.53
N ARG A 402 6.98 -18.92 -0.54
CA ARG A 402 7.50 -20.07 0.21
C ARG A 402 7.73 -21.28 -0.69
N ARG A 403 6.82 -21.52 -1.64
CA ARG A 403 6.95 -22.64 -2.58
C ARG A 403 8.10 -22.43 -3.58
N ILE A 404 8.28 -21.22 -4.09
CA ILE A 404 9.42 -20.84 -4.94
C ILE A 404 10.74 -21.05 -4.18
N ALA A 405 10.82 -20.62 -2.93
CA ALA A 405 12.00 -20.81 -2.11
C ALA A 405 12.35 -22.29 -1.94
N HIS A 406 11.37 -23.12 -1.59
CA HIS A 406 11.56 -24.56 -1.43
C HIS A 406 12.01 -25.26 -2.71
N ASP A 407 11.33 -24.97 -3.85
CA ASP A 407 11.54 -25.74 -5.08
C ASP A 407 12.81 -25.34 -5.82
N TYR A 408 13.20 -24.08 -5.78
CA TYR A 408 14.33 -23.56 -6.56
C TYR A 408 15.54 -23.14 -5.74
N PHE A 409 15.35 -22.78 -4.47
CA PHE A 409 16.40 -22.22 -3.61
C PHE A 409 16.45 -22.91 -2.23
N PRO A 410 16.66 -24.23 -2.20
CA PRO A 410 16.56 -25.01 -0.95
C PRO A 410 17.58 -24.61 0.13
N ARG A 411 18.67 -23.94 -0.27
CA ARG A 411 19.69 -23.44 0.66
C ARG A 411 19.39 -22.05 1.20
N ALA A 412 18.40 -21.34 0.61
CA ALA A 412 18.04 -20.01 1.09
C ALA A 412 17.57 -20.06 2.54
N SER A 413 18.08 -19.14 3.36
CA SER A 413 17.74 -19.12 4.78
C SER A 413 16.28 -18.69 4.99
N LEU A 414 15.63 -19.31 5.98
CA LEU A 414 14.26 -19.00 6.36
C LEU A 414 14.08 -17.50 6.69
N GLY A 415 15.08 -16.85 7.32
CA GLY A 415 15.04 -15.43 7.63
C GLY A 415 14.96 -14.55 6.38
N ILE A 416 15.73 -14.88 5.33
CA ILE A 416 15.66 -14.17 4.05
C ILE A 416 14.31 -14.42 3.37
N VAL A 417 13.81 -15.66 3.39
CA VAL A 417 12.49 -15.99 2.82
C VAL A 417 11.37 -15.20 3.50
N TRP A 418 11.44 -15.00 4.82
CA TRP A 418 10.49 -14.15 5.54
C TRP A 418 10.59 -12.67 5.13
N LEU A 419 11.80 -12.11 5.05
CA LEU A 419 12.00 -10.72 4.59
C LEU A 419 11.44 -10.52 3.18
N VAL A 420 11.72 -11.46 2.28
CA VAL A 420 11.17 -11.46 0.91
C VAL A 420 9.64 -11.57 0.92
N THR A 421 9.06 -12.43 1.77
CA THR A 421 7.61 -12.59 1.89
C THR A 421 6.93 -11.31 2.39
N ILE A 422 7.50 -10.67 3.42
CA ILE A 422 6.99 -9.40 3.95
C ILE A 422 7.09 -8.31 2.88
N GLY A 423 8.26 -8.15 2.26
CA GLY A 423 8.47 -7.18 1.19
C GLY A 423 7.54 -7.40 -0.01
N PHE A 424 7.32 -8.66 -0.40
CA PHE A 424 6.37 -9.03 -1.45
C PHE A 424 4.94 -8.59 -1.11
N SER A 425 4.49 -8.84 0.13
CA SER A 425 3.13 -8.48 0.56
C SER A 425 2.88 -6.97 0.54
N PHE A 426 3.87 -6.15 0.88
CA PHE A 426 3.76 -4.68 0.78
C PHE A 426 3.93 -4.17 -0.65
N GLY A 427 4.84 -4.76 -1.43
CA GLY A 427 5.20 -4.28 -2.78
C GLY A 427 4.22 -4.66 -3.90
N THR A 428 3.22 -5.52 -3.64
CA THR A 428 2.21 -5.95 -4.62
C THR A 428 0.94 -5.09 -4.65
N CYS A 429 0.98 -3.86 -4.13
CA CYS A 429 -0.12 -2.89 -4.13
C CYS A 429 -1.40 -3.33 -3.37
N ILE A 430 -1.38 -4.42 -2.61
CA ILE A 430 -2.56 -4.89 -1.83
C ILE A 430 -3.07 -3.77 -0.93
N PHE A 431 -2.19 -3.10 -0.20
CA PHE A 431 -2.59 -2.02 0.72
C PHE A 431 -3.09 -0.77 -0.01
N THR A 432 -2.59 -0.47 -1.20
CA THR A 432 -3.12 0.62 -2.03
C THR A 432 -4.61 0.39 -2.34
N TYR A 433 -5.00 -0.85 -2.65
CA TYR A 433 -6.40 -1.19 -2.89
C TYR A 433 -7.25 -1.19 -1.61
N CYS A 434 -6.66 -1.58 -0.47
CA CYS A 434 -7.35 -1.56 0.81
C CYS A 434 -7.65 -0.13 1.30
N PHE A 435 -6.73 0.80 1.13
CA PHE A 435 -6.88 2.19 1.57
C PHE A 435 -7.90 2.97 0.73
N SER A 436 -7.98 2.68 -0.56
CA SER A 436 -8.95 3.29 -1.47
C SER A 436 -9.96 2.24 -1.93
N SER A 437 -10.97 1.96 -1.09
CA SER A 437 -11.95 0.90 -1.32
C SER A 437 -13.03 1.29 -2.33
N THR A 438 -12.64 1.80 -3.49
CA THR A 438 -13.53 2.20 -4.58
C THR A 438 -13.80 1.06 -5.57
N PHE A 439 -14.85 1.21 -6.37
CA PHE A 439 -15.17 0.25 -7.42
C PHE A 439 -14.05 0.07 -8.46
N TYR A 440 -13.16 1.07 -8.64
CA TYR A 440 -11.97 0.95 -9.48
C TYR A 440 -11.00 -0.12 -9.00
N ASN A 441 -10.89 -0.33 -7.69
CA ASN A 441 -9.95 -1.27 -7.10
C ASN A 441 -10.49 -2.70 -7.00
N VAL A 442 -11.79 -2.90 -7.21
CA VAL A 442 -12.40 -4.25 -7.22
C VAL A 442 -11.76 -5.16 -8.27
N PRO A 443 -11.71 -4.80 -9.57
CA PRO A 443 -11.12 -5.68 -10.58
C PRO A 443 -9.60 -5.85 -10.40
N MET A 444 -8.91 -4.84 -9.86
CA MET A 444 -7.47 -4.91 -9.60
C MET A 444 -7.12 -5.89 -8.48
N ALA A 445 -7.79 -5.77 -7.34
CA ALA A 445 -7.58 -6.67 -6.20
C ALA A 445 -7.96 -8.12 -6.57
N CYS A 446 -9.07 -8.31 -7.29
CA CYS A 446 -9.52 -9.61 -7.75
C CYS A 446 -8.53 -10.24 -8.75
N ALA A 447 -8.01 -9.47 -9.71
CA ALA A 447 -7.03 -9.96 -10.66
C ALA A 447 -5.71 -10.34 -9.97
N LEU A 448 -5.25 -9.55 -9.01
CA LEU A 448 -4.05 -9.86 -8.22
C LEU A 448 -4.25 -11.18 -7.43
N ALA A 449 -5.39 -11.38 -6.80
CA ALA A 449 -5.71 -12.62 -6.11
C ALA A 449 -5.69 -13.82 -7.07
N LEU A 450 -6.37 -13.70 -8.22
CA LEU A 450 -6.46 -14.77 -9.21
C LEU A 450 -5.10 -15.12 -9.80
N VAL A 451 -4.25 -14.15 -10.13
CA VAL A 451 -2.93 -14.42 -10.71
C VAL A 451 -2.01 -15.10 -9.71
N LEU A 452 -1.98 -14.67 -8.44
CA LEU A 452 -1.16 -15.30 -7.40
C LEU A 452 -1.65 -16.71 -7.08
N MET A 453 -2.96 -16.90 -7.00
CA MET A 453 -3.58 -18.20 -6.81
C MET A 453 -3.31 -19.13 -7.99
N GLY A 454 -3.43 -18.65 -9.23
CA GLY A 454 -3.17 -19.40 -10.44
C GLY A 454 -1.71 -19.85 -10.55
N LEU A 455 -0.77 -18.94 -10.28
CA LEU A 455 0.67 -19.26 -10.26
C LEU A 455 1.01 -20.27 -9.17
N TRP A 456 0.40 -20.15 -7.99
CA TRP A 456 0.60 -21.11 -6.91
C TRP A 456 0.10 -22.50 -7.29
N PHE A 457 -1.12 -22.63 -7.86
CA PHE A 457 -1.65 -23.90 -8.32
C PHE A 457 -0.79 -24.51 -9.43
N TRP A 458 -0.35 -23.72 -10.40
CA TRP A 458 0.57 -24.19 -11.43
C TRP A 458 1.91 -24.64 -10.87
N GLN A 459 2.47 -23.93 -9.86
CA GLN A 459 3.73 -24.30 -9.23
C GLN A 459 3.62 -25.63 -8.47
N ILE A 460 2.55 -25.86 -7.70
CA ILE A 460 2.37 -27.09 -6.94
C ILE A 460 1.91 -28.29 -7.78
N SER A 461 1.47 -28.04 -9.04
CA SER A 461 1.06 -29.11 -9.94
C SER A 461 2.21 -30.00 -10.38
N LYS A 462 3.44 -29.49 -10.35
CA LYS A 462 4.65 -30.19 -10.80
C LYS A 462 5.07 -31.25 -9.78
N ARG A 463 5.37 -32.46 -10.27
CA ARG A 463 5.87 -33.57 -9.49
C ARG A 463 7.35 -33.82 -9.79
N GLU A 464 8.05 -34.48 -8.88
CA GLU A 464 9.48 -34.80 -9.00
C GLU A 464 9.79 -35.70 -10.21
N ASP A 465 8.86 -36.60 -10.55
CA ASP A 465 8.97 -37.49 -11.71
C ASP A 465 8.78 -36.76 -13.08
N GLY A 466 8.56 -35.45 -13.06
CA GLY A 466 8.30 -34.64 -14.25
C GLY A 466 6.85 -34.71 -14.74
N SER A 467 5.99 -35.48 -14.10
CA SER A 467 4.55 -35.45 -14.36
C SER A 467 3.89 -34.20 -13.75
N VAL A 468 2.64 -33.95 -14.10
CA VAL A 468 1.84 -32.88 -13.53
C VAL A 468 0.54 -33.44 -12.94
N ASN A 469 0.08 -32.84 -11.84
CA ASN A 469 -1.24 -33.12 -11.31
C ASN A 469 -2.30 -32.34 -12.12
N GLY A 470 -3.14 -33.03 -12.87
CA GLY A 470 -4.15 -32.43 -13.75
C GLY A 470 -5.12 -31.48 -13.02
N TRP A 471 -5.53 -31.83 -11.80
CA TRP A 471 -6.45 -30.99 -11.01
C TRP A 471 -5.83 -29.61 -10.65
N TYR A 472 -4.57 -29.60 -10.24
CA TYR A 472 -3.90 -28.35 -9.93
C TYR A 472 -3.57 -27.54 -11.20
N VAL A 473 -3.27 -28.23 -12.31
CA VAL A 473 -3.13 -27.56 -13.62
C VAL A 473 -4.45 -26.90 -14.01
N ALA A 474 -5.57 -27.63 -13.92
CA ALA A 474 -6.90 -27.11 -14.26
C ALA A 474 -7.31 -25.94 -13.33
N ALA A 475 -7.09 -26.07 -12.03
CA ALA A 475 -7.37 -24.98 -11.07
C ALA A 475 -6.56 -23.71 -11.36
N GLY A 476 -5.25 -23.86 -11.64
CA GLY A 476 -4.41 -22.74 -12.02
C GLY A 476 -4.84 -22.10 -13.33
N SER A 477 -5.18 -22.95 -14.34
CA SER A 477 -5.68 -22.49 -15.65
C SER A 477 -7.04 -21.79 -15.53
N LEU A 478 -7.91 -22.24 -14.63
CA LEU A 478 -9.18 -21.57 -14.33
C LEU A 478 -8.95 -20.17 -13.76
N CYS A 479 -8.09 -20.05 -12.75
CA CYS A 479 -7.75 -18.75 -12.17
C CYS A 479 -7.18 -17.79 -13.23
N MET A 480 -6.28 -18.29 -14.08
CA MET A 480 -5.70 -17.50 -15.18
C MET A 480 -6.76 -17.11 -16.23
N ALA A 481 -7.65 -18.01 -16.60
CA ALA A 481 -8.71 -17.73 -17.58
C ALA A 481 -9.67 -16.63 -17.08
N LEU A 482 -10.01 -16.65 -15.79
CA LEU A 482 -10.87 -15.66 -15.15
C LEU A 482 -10.30 -14.21 -15.19
N LEU A 483 -8.98 -14.05 -15.38
CA LEU A 483 -8.35 -12.74 -15.55
C LEU A 483 -8.93 -11.98 -16.76
N LEU A 484 -9.33 -12.69 -17.82
CA LEU A 484 -9.95 -12.09 -19.00
C LEU A 484 -11.21 -11.30 -18.67
N GLY A 485 -12.04 -11.81 -17.77
CA GLY A 485 -13.28 -11.17 -17.33
C GLY A 485 -13.14 -10.38 -16.03
N THR A 486 -11.91 -10.18 -15.56
CA THR A 486 -11.61 -9.36 -14.37
C THR A 486 -10.92 -8.07 -14.79
N ARG A 487 -9.69 -8.19 -15.32
CA ARG A 487 -8.86 -7.09 -15.81
C ARG A 487 -7.98 -7.60 -16.95
N PRO A 488 -8.28 -7.27 -18.21
CA PRO A 488 -7.61 -7.86 -19.38
C PRO A 488 -6.10 -7.67 -19.41
N GLN A 489 -5.54 -6.63 -18.81
CA GLN A 489 -4.10 -6.40 -18.72
C GLN A 489 -3.35 -7.56 -18.05
N PHE A 490 -3.98 -8.23 -17.06
CA PHE A 490 -3.39 -9.37 -16.37
C PHE A 490 -3.27 -10.65 -17.21
N ILE A 491 -3.89 -10.72 -18.39
CA ILE A 491 -3.71 -11.87 -19.30
C ILE A 491 -2.25 -12.07 -19.75
N LEU A 492 -1.43 -11.04 -19.66
CA LEU A 492 0.02 -11.15 -19.86
C LEU A 492 0.64 -12.26 -18.98
N ALA A 493 0.06 -12.53 -17.81
CA ALA A 493 0.50 -13.60 -16.92
C ALA A 493 0.33 -15.00 -17.53
N TRP A 494 -0.53 -15.20 -18.55
CA TRP A 494 -0.69 -16.48 -19.23
C TRP A 494 0.63 -16.95 -19.86
N VAL A 495 1.43 -16.00 -20.33
CA VAL A 495 2.73 -16.28 -20.96
C VAL A 495 3.69 -16.96 -19.98
N LEU A 496 3.53 -16.74 -18.66
CA LEU A 496 4.35 -17.37 -17.62
C LEU A 496 4.19 -18.89 -17.56
N ALA A 497 3.12 -19.45 -18.14
CA ALA A 497 2.96 -20.90 -18.26
C ALA A 497 4.13 -21.54 -19.03
N PHE A 498 4.65 -20.88 -20.07
CA PHE A 498 5.71 -21.43 -20.90
C PHE A 498 7.03 -21.62 -20.13
N PRO A 499 7.64 -20.61 -19.51
CA PRO A 499 8.85 -20.84 -18.73
C PRO A 499 8.60 -21.72 -17.50
N LEU A 500 7.39 -21.71 -16.92
CA LEU A 500 7.05 -22.51 -15.74
C LEU A 500 6.98 -24.00 -16.07
N PHE A 501 6.38 -24.37 -17.19
CA PHE A 501 6.19 -25.75 -17.63
C PHE A 501 7.17 -26.17 -18.73
N TRP A 502 8.21 -25.37 -19.00
CA TRP A 502 9.16 -25.67 -20.08
C TRP A 502 9.75 -27.08 -20.03
N PRO A 503 10.19 -27.60 -18.85
CA PRO A 503 10.66 -29.00 -18.76
C PRO A 503 9.56 -30.03 -19.07
N GLN A 504 8.32 -29.78 -18.64
CA GLN A 504 7.16 -30.66 -18.89
C GLN A 504 6.78 -30.70 -20.37
N ILE A 505 7.01 -29.60 -21.11
CA ILE A 505 6.73 -29.51 -22.55
C ILE A 505 7.85 -30.16 -23.35
N THR A 506 9.12 -29.84 -23.05
CA THR A 506 10.26 -30.21 -23.91
C THR A 506 10.92 -31.54 -23.52
N LYS A 507 11.25 -31.71 -22.22
CA LYS A 507 12.01 -32.86 -21.70
C LYS A 507 11.09 -34.04 -21.37
N TYR A 508 10.13 -33.82 -20.49
CA TYR A 508 9.25 -34.89 -19.99
C TYR A 508 8.09 -35.19 -20.92
N ARG A 509 7.71 -34.24 -21.76
CA ARG A 509 6.59 -34.36 -22.73
C ARG A 509 5.27 -34.76 -22.04
N THR A 510 5.01 -34.22 -20.86
CA THR A 510 3.79 -34.45 -20.07
C THR A 510 2.71 -33.39 -20.33
N LEU A 511 3.05 -32.36 -21.11
CA LEU A 511 2.13 -31.33 -21.63
C LEU A 511 2.38 -31.18 -23.15
N PHE A 512 1.32 -30.85 -23.87
CA PHE A 512 1.32 -30.62 -25.34
C PHE A 512 1.97 -31.75 -26.15
N SER A 513 1.71 -32.99 -25.72
CA SER A 513 2.25 -34.20 -26.38
C SER A 513 1.24 -35.35 -26.32
N LYS A 514 1.47 -36.41 -27.13
CA LYS A 514 0.62 -37.60 -27.11
C LYS A 514 0.57 -38.28 -25.74
N LYS A 515 1.64 -38.24 -24.96
CA LYS A 515 1.68 -38.79 -23.60
C LYS A 515 0.94 -37.92 -22.58
N GLY A 516 0.86 -36.61 -22.84
CA GLY A 516 0.31 -35.64 -21.96
C GLY A 516 -1.07 -35.09 -22.35
N VAL A 517 -1.83 -35.84 -23.18
CA VAL A 517 -3.15 -35.36 -23.66
C VAL A 517 -4.08 -34.95 -22.52
N CYS A 518 -4.21 -35.83 -21.52
CA CYS A 518 -5.08 -35.53 -20.37
C CYS A 518 -4.67 -34.27 -19.61
N SER A 519 -3.36 -34.09 -19.35
CA SER A 519 -2.82 -32.88 -18.70
C SER A 519 -2.99 -31.64 -19.58
N THR A 520 -2.89 -31.80 -20.92
CA THR A 520 -3.11 -30.70 -21.86
C THR A 520 -4.58 -30.29 -21.89
N ILE A 521 -5.50 -31.25 -21.85
CA ILE A 521 -6.94 -30.97 -21.70
C ILE A 521 -7.20 -30.20 -20.40
N CYS A 522 -6.64 -30.65 -19.29
CA CYS A 522 -6.73 -29.92 -18.00
C CYS A 522 -6.16 -28.50 -18.06
N ALA A 523 -5.12 -28.27 -18.86
CA ALA A 523 -4.55 -26.95 -19.06
C ALA A 523 -5.42 -26.03 -19.93
N LEU A 524 -6.03 -26.53 -21.00
CA LEU A 524 -6.70 -25.72 -22.03
C LEU A 524 -8.21 -25.57 -21.82
N VAL A 525 -8.90 -26.61 -21.33
CA VAL A 525 -10.35 -26.56 -21.16
C VAL A 525 -10.84 -25.41 -20.31
N PRO A 526 -10.22 -25.08 -19.16
CA PRO A 526 -10.64 -23.93 -18.37
C PRO A 526 -10.60 -22.61 -19.16
N PHE A 527 -9.60 -22.41 -20.01
CA PHE A 527 -9.54 -21.21 -20.86
C PHE A 527 -10.68 -21.16 -21.87
N ILE A 528 -11.01 -22.29 -22.50
CA ILE A 528 -12.12 -22.35 -23.46
C ILE A 528 -13.46 -22.09 -22.77
N VAL A 529 -13.71 -22.79 -21.65
CA VAL A 529 -14.96 -22.71 -20.90
C VAL A 529 -15.20 -21.29 -20.34
N VAL A 530 -14.16 -20.58 -19.96
CA VAL A 530 -14.28 -19.22 -19.42
C VAL A 530 -14.29 -18.17 -20.54
N SER A 531 -13.40 -18.28 -21.53
CA SER A 531 -13.24 -17.25 -22.56
C SER A 531 -14.44 -17.15 -23.49
N ILE A 532 -15.05 -18.29 -23.88
CA ILE A 532 -16.20 -18.26 -24.79
C ILE A 532 -17.39 -17.50 -24.20
N PRO A 533 -17.87 -17.78 -22.97
CA PRO A 533 -18.95 -17.01 -22.36
C PRO A 533 -18.59 -15.54 -22.15
N LEU A 534 -17.34 -15.22 -21.81
CA LEU A 534 -16.92 -13.82 -21.62
C LEU A 534 -16.87 -13.06 -22.94
N MET A 535 -16.41 -13.69 -24.02
CA MET A 535 -16.43 -13.06 -25.35
C MET A 535 -17.86 -12.92 -25.87
N TYR A 536 -18.75 -13.88 -25.59
CA TYR A 536 -20.17 -13.75 -25.90
C TYR A 536 -20.82 -12.62 -25.08
N TYR A 537 -20.45 -12.45 -23.81
CA TYR A 537 -20.89 -11.31 -22.97
C TYR A 537 -20.45 -9.96 -23.56
N ASN A 538 -19.27 -9.88 -24.17
CA ASN A 538 -18.85 -8.69 -24.90
C ASN A 538 -19.72 -8.48 -26.17
N TYR A 539 -20.00 -9.54 -26.91
CA TYR A 539 -20.81 -9.49 -28.13
C TYR A 539 -22.24 -8.95 -27.86
N ILE A 540 -22.89 -9.42 -26.80
CA ILE A 540 -24.26 -8.95 -26.47
C ILE A 540 -24.28 -7.50 -25.96
N ARG A 541 -23.17 -6.98 -25.45
CA ARG A 541 -23.08 -5.58 -24.99
C ARG A 541 -22.72 -4.61 -26.11
N PHE A 542 -21.72 -4.98 -26.92
CA PHE A 542 -21.04 -4.06 -27.83
C PHE A 542 -21.00 -4.56 -29.29
N GLY A 543 -21.64 -5.66 -29.62
CA GLY A 543 -21.67 -6.22 -30.98
C GLY A 543 -20.34 -6.82 -31.45
N SER A 544 -19.32 -6.90 -30.56
CA SER A 544 -17.99 -7.41 -30.88
C SER A 544 -17.51 -8.40 -29.80
N TRP A 545 -16.91 -9.53 -30.22
CA TRP A 545 -16.38 -10.53 -29.33
C TRP A 545 -15.16 -10.05 -28.51
N THR A 546 -14.42 -9.08 -29.04
CA THR A 546 -13.16 -8.59 -28.49
C THR A 546 -13.23 -7.17 -27.94
N ASP A 547 -14.38 -6.53 -27.95
CA ASP A 547 -14.58 -5.22 -27.37
C ASP A 547 -14.99 -5.33 -25.90
N PHE A 548 -14.16 -4.79 -25.01
CA PHE A 548 -14.36 -4.81 -23.57
C PHE A 548 -15.07 -3.54 -23.06
N GLY A 549 -15.48 -2.63 -23.94
CA GLY A 549 -16.28 -1.46 -23.59
C GLY A 549 -15.50 -0.23 -23.11
N ALA A 550 -14.19 -0.29 -23.07
CA ALA A 550 -13.37 0.83 -22.57
C ALA A 550 -13.52 2.11 -23.40
N TYR A 551 -13.76 1.98 -24.71
CA TYR A 551 -13.93 3.11 -25.61
C TYR A 551 -15.24 3.87 -25.39
N TYR A 552 -16.23 3.25 -24.79
CA TYR A 552 -17.54 3.82 -24.53
C TYR A 552 -17.66 4.52 -23.17
N ASN A 553 -16.56 4.62 -22.43
CA ASN A 553 -16.56 5.15 -21.09
C ASN A 553 -16.72 6.69 -21.08
N LEU A 554 -17.65 7.21 -20.30
CA LEU A 554 -17.95 8.64 -20.15
C LEU A 554 -16.99 9.27 -19.10
N THR A 555 -15.70 9.30 -19.41
CA THR A 555 -14.65 9.86 -18.58
C THR A 555 -14.13 11.22 -19.10
N VAL A 556 -13.08 11.76 -18.51
CA VAL A 556 -12.46 13.06 -18.89
C VAL A 556 -11.96 13.08 -20.34
N TYR A 557 -11.64 11.94 -20.90
CA TYR A 557 -11.04 11.83 -22.24
C TYR A 557 -11.89 10.94 -23.12
N ASP A 558 -11.99 11.33 -24.39
CA ASP A 558 -12.47 10.43 -25.44
C ASP A 558 -11.42 9.34 -25.69
N LEU A 559 -11.66 8.15 -25.14
CA LEU A 559 -10.76 7.02 -25.26
C LEU A 559 -10.73 6.42 -26.68
N SER A 560 -11.72 6.73 -27.52
CA SER A 560 -11.78 6.28 -28.91
C SER A 560 -10.77 7.00 -29.80
N SER A 561 -10.51 8.27 -29.51
CA SER A 561 -9.63 9.17 -30.29
C SER A 561 -8.25 9.38 -29.62
N ARG A 562 -8.06 8.85 -28.40
CA ARG A 562 -6.85 9.11 -27.62
C ARG A 562 -5.61 8.42 -28.20
N ASN A 563 -4.64 9.24 -28.58
CA ASN A 563 -3.28 8.81 -28.90
C ASN A 563 -2.32 9.58 -27.99
N ALA A 564 -1.63 8.86 -27.08
CA ALA A 564 -0.58 9.47 -26.30
C ALA A 564 0.53 9.95 -27.21
N SER A 565 0.98 11.19 -27.01
CA SER A 565 2.13 11.72 -27.76
C SER A 565 3.37 10.90 -27.43
N LYS A 566 4.12 10.50 -28.47
CA LYS A 566 5.43 9.84 -28.29
C LYS A 566 6.41 10.70 -27.47
N TYR A 567 6.25 12.01 -27.46
CA TYR A 567 7.10 12.94 -26.70
C TYR A 567 6.82 12.93 -25.20
N THR A 568 5.61 12.54 -24.79
CA THR A 568 5.23 12.44 -23.37
C THR A 568 5.44 11.04 -22.79
N LEU A 569 5.64 10.02 -23.63
CA LEU A 569 5.73 8.64 -23.20
C LEU A 569 6.96 8.36 -22.31
N LEU A 570 8.15 8.85 -22.69
CA LEU A 570 9.35 8.64 -21.86
C LEU A 570 9.29 9.37 -20.52
N PRO A 571 8.91 10.66 -20.45
CA PRO A 571 8.63 11.30 -19.16
C PRO A 571 7.60 10.57 -18.32
N ALA A 572 6.52 10.05 -18.94
CA ALA A 572 5.49 9.28 -18.25
C ALA A 572 6.02 7.97 -17.67
N LEU A 573 6.82 7.23 -18.43
CA LEU A 573 7.50 6.02 -17.95
C LEU A 573 8.45 6.32 -16.79
N PHE A 574 9.20 7.44 -16.86
CA PHE A 574 10.04 7.86 -15.76
C PHE A 574 9.21 8.17 -14.51
N THR A 575 8.14 8.95 -14.66
CA THR A 575 7.19 9.27 -13.57
C THR A 575 6.61 7.99 -12.96
N GLN A 576 6.14 7.06 -13.79
CA GLN A 576 5.52 5.82 -13.32
C GLN A 576 6.50 4.89 -12.61
N LEU A 577 7.78 4.88 -12.99
CA LEU A 577 8.77 3.93 -12.45
C LEU A 577 9.74 4.54 -11.44
N PHE A 578 10.33 5.71 -11.75
CA PHE A 578 11.54 6.18 -11.08
C PHE A 578 11.43 7.56 -10.43
N GLN A 579 10.31 8.27 -10.57
CA GLN A 579 10.17 9.60 -10.01
C GLN A 579 10.41 9.57 -8.50
N PRO A 580 11.30 10.43 -7.96
CA PRO A 580 11.48 10.55 -6.52
C PRO A 580 10.20 11.06 -5.84
N PRO A 581 9.95 10.72 -4.58
CA PRO A 581 8.87 11.32 -3.82
C PRO A 581 9.15 12.79 -3.52
N SER A 582 8.13 13.62 -3.49
CA SER A 582 8.21 15.00 -3.00
C SER A 582 7.97 15.03 -1.49
N THR A 583 8.73 15.83 -0.77
CA THR A 583 8.68 15.92 0.70
C THR A 583 8.13 17.27 1.15
N THR A 584 7.48 17.27 2.31
CA THR A 584 6.98 18.47 2.99
C THR A 584 7.35 18.42 4.47
N SER A 585 7.32 19.57 5.17
CA SER A 585 7.49 19.65 6.62
C SER A 585 6.23 19.22 7.39
N GLU A 586 5.09 19.11 6.71
CA GLU A 586 3.82 18.75 7.34
C GLU A 586 3.55 17.23 7.24
N PHE A 587 2.78 16.72 8.21
CA PHE A 587 2.32 15.33 8.13
C PHE A 587 1.47 15.12 6.86
N PRO A 588 1.69 14.07 6.10
CA PRO A 588 2.51 12.87 6.37
C PRO A 588 3.96 12.93 5.88
N PHE A 589 4.57 14.09 5.74
CA PHE A 589 5.95 14.37 5.33
C PHE A 589 6.26 14.04 3.87
N LEU A 590 5.28 13.56 3.15
CA LEU A 590 5.27 13.39 1.70
C LEU A 590 4.13 14.20 1.12
N THR A 591 4.32 14.69 -0.09
CA THR A 591 3.27 15.35 -0.87
C THR A 591 3.13 14.68 -2.24
N THR A 592 2.07 14.99 -2.95
CA THR A 592 1.89 14.56 -4.33
C THR A 592 2.99 15.14 -5.20
N THR A 593 3.51 14.32 -6.12
CA THR A 593 4.51 14.74 -7.09
C THR A 593 3.80 15.34 -8.31
N ASP A 594 4.26 16.51 -8.75
CA ASP A 594 3.76 17.12 -9.97
C ASP A 594 4.15 16.27 -11.18
N THR A 595 3.16 15.96 -12.00
CA THR A 595 3.37 15.22 -13.25
C THR A 595 3.34 16.18 -14.42
N VAL A 596 4.42 16.21 -15.18
CA VAL A 596 4.58 17.08 -16.36
C VAL A 596 3.73 16.62 -17.56
N LEU A 597 2.69 15.86 -17.36
CA LEU A 597 2.05 15.11 -18.43
C LEU A 597 0.69 15.67 -18.81
N ALA A 598 0.50 15.89 -20.10
CA ALA A 598 -0.84 16.03 -20.68
C ALA A 598 -1.54 14.67 -20.69
N GLY A 599 -2.52 14.49 -19.84
CA GLY A 599 -3.32 13.24 -19.79
C GLY A 599 -3.99 13.03 -18.44
N PRO A 600 -4.78 11.95 -18.26
CA PRO A 600 -5.37 11.63 -16.97
C PRO A 600 -4.28 11.15 -16.02
N ASN A 601 -3.71 12.10 -15.31
CA ASN A 601 -2.72 11.82 -14.29
C ASN A 601 -3.39 11.96 -12.93
N GLU A 602 -3.47 10.87 -12.22
CA GLU A 602 -3.83 10.92 -10.81
C GLU A 602 -2.60 11.29 -9.98
N PRO A 603 -2.76 12.10 -8.93
CA PRO A 603 -1.67 12.41 -8.03
C PRO A 603 -0.99 11.14 -7.52
N SER A 604 0.35 11.12 -7.56
CA SER A 604 1.17 10.03 -7.03
C SER A 604 2.18 10.56 -6.03
N THR A 605 2.71 9.68 -5.19
CA THR A 605 3.74 10.02 -4.19
C THR A 605 5.14 9.60 -4.63
N GLY A 606 5.36 9.54 -5.93
CA GLY A 606 6.60 9.06 -6.56
C GLY A 606 6.37 7.85 -7.44
N GLY A 607 7.39 7.40 -8.15
CA GLY A 607 7.33 6.23 -9.02
C GLY A 607 7.34 4.91 -8.26
N TYR A 608 7.10 3.80 -8.98
CA TYR A 608 6.97 2.46 -8.40
C TYR A 608 8.16 2.05 -7.52
N PHE A 609 9.39 2.28 -7.97
CA PHE A 609 10.59 1.93 -7.19
C PHE A 609 10.82 2.82 -5.97
N ALA A 610 10.30 4.03 -5.97
CA ALA A 610 10.30 4.91 -4.81
C ALA A 610 9.22 4.50 -3.79
N ALA A 611 8.03 4.14 -4.25
CA ALA A 611 6.95 3.64 -3.40
C ALA A 611 7.29 2.27 -2.78
N PHE A 612 8.00 1.41 -3.53
CA PHE A 612 8.35 0.04 -3.11
C PHE A 612 9.85 -0.23 -3.26
N PRO A 613 10.72 0.34 -2.40
CA PRO A 613 12.18 0.24 -2.54
C PRO A 613 12.74 -1.18 -2.63
N ILE A 614 12.08 -2.19 -2.04
CA ILE A 614 12.53 -3.59 -2.15
C ILE A 614 12.48 -4.09 -3.60
N ALA A 615 11.63 -3.52 -4.45
CA ALA A 615 11.53 -3.86 -5.87
C ALA A 615 12.84 -3.57 -6.63
N LEU A 616 13.71 -2.65 -6.11
CA LEU A 616 15.04 -2.38 -6.66
C LEU A 616 15.91 -3.65 -6.77
N MET A 617 15.68 -4.63 -5.90
CA MET A 617 16.38 -5.92 -6.00
C MET A 617 16.13 -6.62 -7.34
N ALA A 618 14.99 -6.41 -7.99
CA ALA A 618 14.70 -6.99 -9.31
C ALA A 618 15.66 -6.44 -10.40
N LEU A 619 16.12 -5.20 -10.28
CA LEU A 619 17.05 -4.58 -11.23
C LEU A 619 18.45 -5.25 -11.19
N LEU A 620 18.76 -5.98 -10.12
CA LEU A 620 20.02 -6.73 -9.98
C LEU A 620 19.99 -8.08 -10.70
N LEU A 621 18.95 -8.36 -11.51
CA LEU A 621 18.72 -9.61 -12.23
C LEU A 621 19.97 -10.10 -12.99
N ILE A 622 20.68 -9.21 -13.67
CA ILE A 622 21.86 -9.57 -14.47
C ILE A 622 23.00 -10.10 -13.60
N LEU A 623 23.17 -9.59 -12.38
CA LEU A 623 24.23 -9.99 -11.48
C LEU A 623 24.10 -11.45 -11.02
N VAL A 624 22.86 -11.94 -10.91
CA VAL A 624 22.59 -13.35 -10.48
C VAL A 624 22.30 -14.30 -11.65
N ARG A 625 22.58 -13.86 -12.90
CA ARG A 625 22.30 -14.64 -14.14
C ARG A 625 22.82 -16.08 -14.05
N GLN A 626 24.04 -16.29 -13.58
CA GLN A 626 24.65 -17.63 -13.51
C GLN A 626 23.89 -18.53 -12.52
N GLN A 627 23.52 -18.00 -11.34
CA GLN A 627 22.76 -18.75 -10.33
C GLN A 627 21.35 -19.11 -10.83
N LEU A 628 20.66 -18.16 -11.45
CA LEU A 628 19.34 -18.39 -12.02
C LEU A 628 19.36 -19.42 -13.16
N ARG A 629 20.45 -19.46 -13.96
CA ARG A 629 20.66 -20.51 -14.97
C ARG A 629 20.92 -21.87 -14.34
N LYS A 630 21.75 -21.96 -13.29
CA LYS A 630 21.98 -23.21 -12.53
C LYS A 630 20.65 -23.76 -11.95
N ARG A 631 19.74 -22.88 -11.52
CA ARG A 631 18.43 -23.23 -10.98
C ARG A 631 17.32 -23.37 -12.04
N HIS A 632 17.64 -23.23 -13.31
CA HIS A 632 16.70 -23.31 -14.46
C HIS A 632 15.54 -22.31 -14.41
N VAL A 633 15.70 -21.17 -13.73
CA VAL A 633 14.67 -20.12 -13.59
C VAL A 633 15.05 -18.80 -14.29
N TRP A 634 16.16 -18.78 -15.04
CA TRP A 634 16.59 -17.59 -15.79
C TRP A 634 15.52 -17.10 -16.78
N GLY A 635 14.95 -18.05 -17.58
CA GLY A 635 13.90 -17.72 -18.54
C GLY A 635 12.65 -17.13 -17.89
N MET A 636 12.25 -17.67 -16.73
CA MET A 636 11.14 -17.13 -15.93
C MET A 636 11.44 -15.70 -15.47
N SER A 637 12.62 -15.46 -14.91
CA SER A 637 13.00 -14.15 -14.37
C SER A 637 13.09 -13.06 -15.45
N ILE A 638 13.61 -13.38 -16.63
CA ILE A 638 13.60 -12.46 -17.78
C ILE A 638 12.16 -12.20 -18.25
N MET A 639 11.35 -13.25 -18.39
CA MET A 639 9.97 -13.11 -18.84
C MET A 639 9.17 -12.21 -17.93
N LEU A 640 9.33 -12.33 -16.60
CA LEU A 640 8.69 -11.46 -15.63
C LEU A 640 9.01 -9.98 -15.87
N MET A 641 10.29 -9.64 -16.10
CA MET A 641 10.68 -8.24 -16.35
C MET A 641 10.21 -7.73 -17.72
N VAL A 642 10.24 -8.59 -18.75
CA VAL A 642 9.74 -8.23 -20.09
C VAL A 642 8.24 -7.94 -20.04
N LEU A 643 7.47 -8.83 -19.40
CA LEU A 643 6.02 -8.64 -19.26
C LEU A 643 5.68 -7.44 -18.40
N ALA A 644 6.45 -7.17 -17.32
CA ALA A 644 6.29 -5.96 -16.52
C ALA A 644 6.52 -4.69 -17.35
N PHE A 645 7.56 -4.69 -18.19
CA PHE A 645 7.83 -3.56 -19.07
C PHE A 645 6.73 -3.36 -20.12
N ILE A 646 6.21 -4.45 -20.71
CA ILE A 646 5.07 -4.38 -21.65
C ILE A 646 3.84 -3.82 -20.95
N ALA A 647 3.53 -4.28 -19.73
CA ALA A 647 2.37 -3.82 -18.97
C ALA A 647 2.47 -2.32 -18.65
N VAL A 648 3.61 -1.86 -18.09
CA VAL A 648 3.77 -0.44 -17.76
C VAL A 648 3.76 0.47 -19.00
N LEU A 649 4.31 -0.01 -20.12
CA LEU A 649 4.28 0.71 -21.39
C LEU A 649 2.84 0.86 -21.91
N PHE A 650 2.05 -0.22 -21.85
CA PHE A 650 0.66 -0.22 -22.26
C PHE A 650 -0.19 0.72 -21.37
N ASP A 651 -0.06 0.60 -20.05
CA ASP A 651 -0.81 1.44 -19.11
C ASP A 651 -0.47 2.91 -19.28
N THR A 652 0.81 3.25 -19.36
CA THR A 652 1.28 4.63 -19.56
C THR A 652 0.76 5.21 -20.89
N TYR A 653 0.73 4.38 -21.95
CA TYR A 653 0.28 4.83 -23.27
C TYR A 653 -1.24 5.00 -23.35
N LYS A 654 -2.02 4.09 -22.76
CA LYS A 654 -3.49 4.05 -22.88
C LYS A 654 -4.23 4.67 -21.71
N SER A 655 -3.79 4.39 -20.47
CA SER A 655 -4.52 4.74 -19.25
C SER A 655 -3.99 5.98 -18.53
N GLY A 656 -2.73 6.37 -18.79
CA GLY A 656 -2.03 7.44 -18.08
C GLY A 656 -1.24 6.95 -16.87
N THR A 657 -0.95 7.84 -15.92
CA THR A 657 -0.16 7.53 -14.73
C THR A 657 -1.03 7.54 -13.47
N SER A 658 -0.92 6.50 -12.65
CA SER A 658 -1.63 6.39 -11.38
C SER A 658 -0.96 5.35 -10.49
N MET A 659 -0.98 5.55 -9.18
CA MET A 659 -0.50 4.55 -8.20
C MET A 659 -1.28 3.24 -8.26
N ARG A 660 -2.57 3.25 -8.60
CA ARG A 660 -3.35 2.02 -8.72
C ARG A 660 -2.88 1.13 -9.88
N TYR A 661 -2.32 1.71 -10.96
CA TYR A 661 -1.77 0.94 -12.08
C TYR A 661 -0.44 0.25 -11.75
N TYR A 662 0.21 0.58 -10.61
CA TYR A 662 1.37 -0.18 -10.15
C TYR A 662 1.07 -1.67 -9.93
N GLY A 663 -0.17 -2.04 -9.63
CA GLY A 663 -0.56 -3.44 -9.48
C GLY A 663 -0.60 -4.22 -10.79
N ASP A 664 -0.80 -3.57 -11.94
CA ASP A 664 -0.88 -4.25 -13.25
C ASP A 664 0.46 -4.88 -13.65
N PHE A 665 1.58 -4.29 -13.24
CA PHE A 665 2.93 -4.79 -13.50
C PHE A 665 3.73 -5.14 -12.24
N GLY A 666 3.37 -4.57 -11.09
CA GLY A 666 4.16 -4.65 -9.86
C GLY A 666 4.32 -6.08 -9.34
N TYR A 667 3.30 -6.94 -9.46
CA TYR A 667 3.42 -8.33 -9.08
C TYR A 667 4.48 -9.09 -9.90
N LEU A 668 4.67 -8.72 -11.16
CA LEU A 668 5.71 -9.29 -12.03
C LEU A 668 7.12 -8.87 -11.57
N VAL A 669 7.29 -7.57 -11.29
CA VAL A 669 8.55 -7.04 -10.74
C VAL A 669 8.84 -7.68 -9.37
N MET A 670 7.84 -7.80 -8.52
CA MET A 670 8.00 -8.41 -7.19
C MET A 670 8.32 -9.90 -7.26
N LEU A 671 7.74 -10.65 -8.20
CA LEU A 671 8.14 -12.05 -8.43
C LEU A 671 9.59 -12.13 -8.94
N CYS A 672 10.02 -11.25 -9.82
CA CYS A 672 11.42 -11.17 -10.23
C CYS A 672 12.34 -10.86 -9.02
N MET A 673 11.96 -9.90 -8.17
CA MET A 673 12.65 -9.58 -6.92
C MET A 673 12.81 -10.84 -6.03
N VAL A 674 11.76 -11.67 -5.90
CA VAL A 674 11.82 -12.94 -5.17
C VAL A 674 12.92 -13.85 -5.74
N PHE A 675 12.94 -14.08 -7.05
CA PHE A 675 13.95 -14.94 -7.69
C PHE A 675 15.36 -14.38 -7.52
N VAL A 676 15.56 -13.09 -7.71
CA VAL A 676 16.87 -12.42 -7.59
C VAL A 676 17.38 -12.49 -6.16
N THR A 677 16.54 -12.12 -5.18
CA THR A 677 16.95 -12.09 -3.77
C THR A 677 17.26 -13.49 -3.23
N LEU A 678 16.43 -14.47 -3.57
CA LEU A 678 16.66 -15.86 -3.15
C LEU A 678 17.90 -16.46 -3.83
N SER A 679 18.24 -16.02 -5.07
CA SER A 679 19.49 -16.41 -5.72
C SER A 679 20.72 -15.91 -4.97
N PHE A 680 20.72 -14.66 -4.49
CA PHE A 680 21.80 -14.15 -3.64
C PHE A 680 21.90 -14.92 -2.34
N ALA A 681 20.78 -15.25 -1.70
CA ALA A 681 20.75 -15.99 -0.45
C ALA A 681 21.24 -17.43 -0.61
N ASP A 682 20.84 -18.11 -1.69
CA ASP A 682 21.24 -19.49 -2.00
C ASP A 682 22.75 -19.56 -2.32
N ALA A 683 23.25 -18.60 -3.12
CA ALA A 683 24.67 -18.50 -3.45
C ALA A 683 25.57 -18.21 -2.23
N ALA A 684 25.09 -17.38 -1.30
CA ALA A 684 25.85 -17.07 -0.08
C ALA A 684 26.01 -18.27 0.85
N GLN A 685 25.19 -19.31 0.70
CA GLN A 685 25.25 -20.56 1.45
C GLN A 685 25.81 -21.75 0.66
N GLU A 686 26.22 -21.54 -0.60
CA GLU A 686 26.83 -22.58 -1.41
C GLU A 686 28.21 -22.95 -0.80
N ALA A 687 28.44 -24.27 -0.53
CA ALA A 687 29.74 -24.74 -0.08
C ALA A 687 30.78 -24.50 -1.19
N PRO A 688 32.09 -24.29 -0.86
CA PRO A 688 33.11 -24.24 -1.88
C PRO A 688 33.12 -25.58 -2.63
N ASP A 689 33.18 -25.52 -3.96
CA ASP A 689 33.41 -26.71 -4.77
C ASP A 689 34.69 -27.37 -4.24
N LEU A 690 34.62 -28.68 -3.99
CA LEU A 690 35.78 -29.47 -3.63
C LEU A 690 36.84 -29.29 -4.71
N ALA A 691 38.06 -29.01 -4.31
CA ALA A 691 39.19 -29.00 -5.24
C ALA A 691 39.26 -30.35 -5.99
N PRO A 692 39.55 -30.36 -7.28
CA PRO A 692 39.51 -31.58 -8.10
C PRO A 692 40.55 -32.62 -7.71
N ASP A 693 41.41 -32.37 -6.73
CA ASP A 693 42.61 -33.14 -6.39
C ASP A 693 42.45 -34.18 -5.26
N GLY A 694 41.21 -34.46 -4.85
CA GLY A 694 40.96 -35.64 -3.98
C GLY A 694 41.63 -35.64 -2.62
N SER A 695 42.32 -34.58 -2.21
CA SER A 695 42.99 -34.50 -0.91
C SER A 695 42.03 -34.04 0.18
N GLY A 696 41.73 -34.95 1.02
CA GLY A 696 41.06 -34.99 2.31
C GLY A 696 40.38 -33.73 2.85
N PHE A 697 39.15 -33.92 3.24
CA PHE A 697 38.27 -33.02 3.97
C PHE A 697 38.97 -32.17 5.02
N ALA A 698 39.12 -30.88 4.76
CA ALA A 698 39.14 -29.88 5.81
C ALA A 698 37.79 -29.13 5.77
N PRO A 699 37.06 -29.06 6.88
CA PRO A 699 35.89 -28.19 6.94
C PRO A 699 36.37 -26.75 6.83
N VAL A 700 36.35 -26.19 5.61
CA VAL A 700 36.68 -24.79 5.40
C VAL A 700 35.57 -23.96 6.05
N SER A 701 35.91 -23.36 7.19
CA SER A 701 35.09 -22.29 7.76
C SER A 701 34.80 -21.29 6.66
N PRO A 702 33.53 -20.85 6.46
CA PRO A 702 33.21 -19.89 5.42
C PRO A 702 34.11 -18.67 5.60
N GLY A 703 34.91 -18.35 4.58
CA GLY A 703 35.85 -17.25 4.62
C GLY A 703 35.19 -15.91 4.97
N PRO A 704 35.93 -14.95 5.53
CA PRO A 704 35.38 -13.67 6.02
C PRO A 704 34.58 -12.90 4.98
N TYR A 705 34.92 -13.04 3.72
CA TYR A 705 34.20 -12.40 2.61
C TYR A 705 32.76 -12.97 2.39
N ARG A 706 32.52 -14.25 2.64
CA ARG A 706 31.18 -14.86 2.52
C ARG A 706 30.26 -14.46 3.67
N THR A 707 30.80 -14.42 4.89
CA THR A 707 30.05 -13.96 6.06
C THR A 707 29.72 -12.47 5.97
N LEU A 708 30.61 -11.65 5.42
CA LEU A 708 30.39 -10.22 5.19
C LEU A 708 29.32 -10.00 4.13
N GLY A 709 29.39 -10.72 2.99
CA GLY A 709 28.39 -10.62 1.91
C GLY A 709 26.98 -11.01 2.37
N PHE A 710 26.85 -12.07 3.20
CA PHE A 710 25.56 -12.47 3.74
C PHE A 710 25.01 -11.45 4.75
N ARG A 711 25.84 -10.88 5.62
CA ARG A 711 25.42 -9.81 6.55
C ARG A 711 24.99 -8.55 5.81
N THR A 712 25.72 -8.18 4.77
CA THR A 712 25.34 -7.05 3.90
C THR A 712 23.97 -7.27 3.28
N LEU A 713 23.73 -8.48 2.72
CA LEU A 713 22.40 -8.83 2.17
C LEU A 713 21.30 -8.73 3.23
N GLN A 714 21.53 -9.26 4.46
CA GLN A 714 20.58 -9.14 5.55
C GLN A 714 20.24 -7.68 5.86
N THR A 715 21.27 -6.83 6.02
CA THR A 715 21.09 -5.41 6.34
C THR A 715 20.33 -4.69 5.22
N VAL A 716 20.74 -4.88 3.97
CA VAL A 716 20.07 -4.27 2.81
C VAL A 716 18.62 -4.69 2.75
N LEU A 717 18.31 -5.98 2.92
CA LEU A 717 16.92 -6.45 2.87
C LEU A 717 16.07 -5.92 4.03
N VAL A 718 16.60 -5.90 5.26
CA VAL A 718 15.89 -5.31 6.40
C VAL A 718 15.59 -3.83 6.12
N THR A 719 16.56 -3.07 5.64
CA THR A 719 16.39 -1.66 5.28
C THR A 719 15.34 -1.48 4.18
N LEU A 720 15.43 -2.24 3.09
CA LEU A 720 14.48 -2.14 1.97
C LEU A 720 13.07 -2.56 2.36
N VAL A 721 12.91 -3.57 3.21
CA VAL A 721 11.58 -3.98 3.75
C VAL A 721 10.98 -2.87 4.60
N VAL A 722 11.77 -2.30 5.53
CA VAL A 722 11.30 -1.20 6.39
C VAL A 722 10.96 0.02 5.55
N LEU A 723 11.81 0.41 4.62
CA LEU A 723 11.52 1.54 3.72
C LEU A 723 10.26 1.29 2.88
N THR A 724 10.08 0.07 2.35
CA THR A 724 8.87 -0.29 1.60
C THR A 724 7.62 -0.17 2.47
N ALA A 725 7.65 -0.69 3.71
CA ALA A 725 6.53 -0.59 4.63
C ALA A 725 6.22 0.88 5.00
N VAL A 726 7.25 1.68 5.29
CA VAL A 726 7.10 3.11 5.61
C VAL A 726 6.54 3.87 4.41
N MET A 727 7.12 3.72 3.22
CA MET A 727 6.66 4.41 2.02
C MET A 727 5.22 4.01 1.64
N THR A 728 4.87 2.71 1.82
CA THR A 728 3.48 2.26 1.61
C THR A 728 2.53 2.95 2.59
N LEU A 729 2.82 2.92 3.90
CA LEU A 729 1.91 3.46 4.91
C LEU A 729 1.80 4.98 4.85
N VAL A 730 2.94 5.68 4.68
CA VAL A 730 2.96 7.15 4.63
C VAL A 730 2.41 7.65 3.30
N GLY A 731 2.78 7.02 2.17
CA GLY A 731 2.31 7.40 0.84
C GLY A 731 0.79 7.30 0.68
N LEU A 732 0.15 6.36 1.39
CA LEU A 732 -1.32 6.19 1.37
C LEU A 732 -2.07 7.25 2.20
N LEU A 733 -1.37 7.96 3.08
CA LEU A 733 -1.93 9.05 3.88
C LEU A 733 -1.75 10.42 3.22
N VAL A 734 -1.05 10.52 2.08
CA VAL A 734 -0.81 11.80 1.39
C VAL A 734 -2.13 12.43 0.95
N PRO A 735 -2.40 13.68 1.35
CA PRO A 735 -3.57 14.43 0.87
C PRO A 735 -3.40 14.80 -0.61
N GLY A 736 -4.41 15.38 -1.21
CA GLY A 736 -4.38 15.88 -2.58
C GLY A 736 -5.12 15.01 -3.59
N ARG A 737 -5.55 13.80 -3.21
CA ARG A 737 -6.53 13.00 -3.96
C ARG A 737 -7.91 13.17 -3.35
N PHE A 738 -8.94 13.18 -4.19
CA PHE A 738 -10.34 13.22 -3.75
C PHE A 738 -10.76 11.99 -2.93
N ASP A 739 -10.09 10.85 -3.10
CA ASP A 739 -10.30 9.60 -2.36
C ASP A 739 -9.27 9.39 -1.22
N SER A 740 -8.51 10.43 -0.85
CA SER A 740 -7.54 10.36 0.25
C SER A 740 -8.24 10.27 1.62
N TRP A 741 -7.56 9.67 2.59
CA TRP A 741 -8.09 9.60 3.96
C TRP A 741 -8.24 10.98 4.60
N ALA A 742 -7.45 11.96 4.21
CA ALA A 742 -7.60 13.34 4.66
C ALA A 742 -8.99 13.91 4.31
N SER A 743 -9.49 13.59 3.10
CA SER A 743 -10.79 14.07 2.61
C SER A 743 -11.95 13.15 3.03
N MET A 744 -11.78 11.83 2.85
CA MET A 744 -12.87 10.86 2.98
C MET A 744 -13.01 10.29 4.40
N HIS A 745 -11.92 10.23 5.15
CA HIS A 745 -11.86 9.64 6.49
C HIS A 745 -11.08 10.55 7.46
N PRO A 746 -11.50 11.80 7.67
CA PRO A 746 -10.75 12.78 8.45
C PRO A 746 -10.49 12.33 9.90
N ARG A 747 -11.40 11.56 10.53
CA ARG A 747 -11.21 11.08 11.90
C ARG A 747 -9.98 10.18 12.06
N PRO A 748 -9.83 9.03 11.37
CA PRO A 748 -8.64 8.20 11.50
C PRO A 748 -7.39 8.91 10.95
N TYR A 749 -7.50 9.74 9.92
CA TYR A 749 -6.40 10.55 9.43
C TYR A 749 -5.87 11.51 10.51
N ASN A 750 -6.75 12.31 11.10
CA ASN A 750 -6.37 13.28 12.15
C ASN A 750 -5.88 12.59 13.44
N ALA A 751 -6.45 11.42 13.79
CA ALA A 751 -5.95 10.64 14.90
C ALA A 751 -4.49 10.22 14.74
N ILE A 752 -4.07 9.85 13.51
CA ILE A 752 -2.68 9.52 13.20
C ILE A 752 -1.83 10.81 13.14
N ARG A 753 -2.33 11.87 12.49
CA ARG A 753 -1.66 13.16 12.38
C ARG A 753 -1.31 13.74 13.76
N SER A 754 -2.23 13.59 14.72
CA SER A 754 -2.04 14.09 16.10
C SER A 754 -0.82 13.49 16.82
N TRP A 755 -0.28 12.36 16.33
CA TRP A 755 0.96 11.79 16.87
C TRP A 755 2.19 12.66 16.57
N PHE A 756 2.13 13.48 15.53
CA PHE A 756 3.26 14.22 14.98
C PHE A 756 3.21 15.73 15.23
N ILE A 757 2.32 16.22 16.10
CA ILE A 757 2.14 17.68 16.36
C ILE A 757 3.48 18.36 16.71
N GLY A 758 4.35 17.70 17.47
CA GLY A 758 5.63 18.27 17.86
C GLY A 758 6.65 18.45 16.72
N LEU A 759 6.40 17.86 15.55
CA LEU A 759 7.28 17.89 14.38
C LEU A 759 6.83 18.87 13.29
N THR A 760 5.58 19.26 13.30
CA THR A 760 4.96 20.10 12.26
C THR A 760 5.14 21.62 12.51
N ALA A 761 6.07 22.03 13.37
CA ALA A 761 6.33 23.42 13.71
C ALA A 761 7.65 23.94 13.11
#